data_c55c9118f67944e13f3e736028114de5
#
_entry.id   c55c9118f67944e13f3e736028114de5
#
_cell.length_a   1.000
_cell.length_b   1.000
_cell.length_c   1.000
_cell.angle_alpha   90.00
_cell.angle_beta   90.00
_cell.angle_gamma   90.00
#
_symmetry.space_group_name_H-M   'P 1'
#
loop_
_entity.id
_entity.type
_entity.pdbx_description
1 polymer ?
#
loop_
_entity_poly.entity_id
_entity_poly.type
_entity_poly.pdbx_seq_one_letter_code
_entity_poly.pdbx_strand_id
1 'polypeptide(L)'
;MGLPFPGLPQNHSQLNDITNQRSERKSVVMSSADPMNVPLTYVEVTEQKRLNEAREKGIPWKKWGPYLSERQWGTVREDYSHDGNAWDYFSHDQSRSRAYHWGEDGLAGISDDHQLLCFALALWNGRDPILKERLFGLTNGEGNHGEDVKEYYFYLDSAPTHSYMKYLYKYPQREFPYRDLVETNRRRSREEMEYELLDTGIFDDDRYFDVFVEYAKADPEDLLIKISMHNRGPEAAQIHVLPTLWFRNVWSWGDEEPKGMVRQSNDQWIGASHPQLGELTLQCEDAAELLFTENESNARRLWGQPNPSPYVKDAFHEYVIAGKKEAVNPAKTGSKAAAHYVLDVPAGGSKVVRLRLSAKPAADGFAKFDEIVAARLADADEFYDRITPKNLSEDEKRVHRQALAGMLWSKQYYYFDVDRWLDEHGAHPLMGSGERTARNAEWFHMLNRDVISMPDKWEYPWYAAWDLAFHTIALSVVDFDFAKEQLLLMLRDLYAHPNGQIPAYEWNFSDVNPPVHAWATLFLYRIESELGRADLRFLERSFQGLMLNFNWWVNRKDPDGRNVFAGGFLGLDNIGVFDRSAPLPNGGHLDQADGTAWMAFYCLCMLEIALTLTEYDSVYEEVSFRFLEHWAWITYAMDRIGVNHDEMWDSADGFFYDLLHFPNGDAMRLNIRSMVGLLPLCAATVFEADTMAKHPRVIELIALFRKRHPEVVRQISPEQGTYIGYAKRRLASVCNKEKLERILKYMLDENEFLSPYGLRSLSKYHKEHPFKFDLGGQEYKVEYLPAESNTGMFGGNSNWRGPIWMPVNALIIRGLLNMYPYYGNDFKVECPTGSGNYMTLFEVAKEIGRRVSNIFLRDANGKRPVYGGTKKFQDDPHWRDYILFYEYFHGDNGAGLGASHQTGWTGLIARSLDLFARVSAEDALRMPKKIIAEMTKEQVTGEQAPVG
;
A
#
# COMPACT_ATOMS: atom_id res chain seq x y z
N MET A 1 50.19 -18.30 -14.62
CA MET A 1 50.75 -16.95 -14.72
C MET A 1 49.76 -16.03 -13.98
N GLY A 2 50.05 -15.75 -12.72
CA GLY A 2 49.20 -14.94 -11.89
C GLY A 2 49.60 -13.47 -12.00
N LEU A 3 48.64 -12.61 -12.19
CA LEU A 3 48.76 -11.18 -11.90
C LEU A 3 48.10 -10.91 -10.55
N PRO A 4 48.76 -10.20 -9.64
CA PRO A 4 48.15 -9.89 -8.34
C PRO A 4 47.13 -8.76 -8.51
N PHE A 5 45.91 -8.96 -8.02
CA PHE A 5 44.96 -7.88 -7.74
C PHE A 5 45.46 -7.10 -6.52
N PRO A 6 45.50 -5.77 -6.56
CA PRO A 6 45.79 -4.99 -5.39
C PRO A 6 44.62 -5.12 -4.39
N GLY A 7 44.97 -5.38 -3.13
CA GLY A 7 44.02 -5.53 -2.03
C GLY A 7 43.10 -4.30 -1.89
N LEU A 8 41.83 -4.56 -1.76
CA LEU A 8 40.83 -3.58 -1.37
C LEU A 8 41.09 -3.16 0.08
N PRO A 9 41.04 -1.88 0.42
CA PRO A 9 41.15 -1.44 1.81
C PRO A 9 39.88 -1.84 2.55
N GLN A 10 40.05 -2.56 3.65
CA GLN A 10 39.02 -2.73 4.67
C GLN A 10 38.80 -1.36 5.35
N ASN A 11 37.87 -0.58 4.87
CA ASN A 11 37.36 0.59 5.58
C ASN A 11 35.99 0.96 5.04
N HIS A 12 34.94 0.51 5.71
CA HIS A 12 33.53 0.88 5.47
C HIS A 12 33.25 2.38 5.66
N SER A 13 34.18 3.16 6.23
CA SER A 13 34.04 4.61 6.36
C SER A 13 34.08 5.40 5.04
N GLN A 14 34.50 4.78 3.94
CA GLN A 14 34.55 5.46 2.63
C GLN A 14 33.28 5.35 1.80
N LEU A 15 32.35 4.45 2.13
CA LEU A 15 31.04 4.38 1.48
C LEU A 15 30.11 5.52 1.89
N ASN A 16 30.25 6.00 3.12
CA ASN A 16 29.51 7.17 3.60
C ASN A 16 29.97 8.48 2.96
N ASP A 17 31.24 8.59 2.57
CA ASP A 17 31.76 9.78 1.88
C ASP A 17 31.28 9.87 0.41
N ILE A 18 30.97 8.77 -0.24
CA ILE A 18 30.46 8.77 -1.61
C ILE A 18 29.00 9.25 -1.67
N THR A 19 28.22 9.00 -0.65
CA THR A 19 26.84 9.50 -0.53
C THR A 19 26.80 10.99 -0.15
N ASN A 20 27.71 11.48 0.68
CA ASN A 20 27.80 12.89 1.05
C ASN A 20 28.40 13.77 -0.05
N GLN A 21 29.30 13.28 -0.89
CA GLN A 21 29.82 14.05 -2.02
C GLN A 21 28.83 14.21 -3.19
N ARG A 22 27.71 13.48 -3.22
CA ARG A 22 26.64 13.69 -4.21
C ARG A 22 25.70 14.85 -3.89
N SER A 23 25.70 15.39 -2.67
CA SER A 23 24.87 16.52 -2.29
C SER A 23 25.48 17.88 -2.73
N GLU A 24 26.77 17.96 -3.12
CA GLU A 24 27.42 19.20 -3.54
C GLU A 24 27.61 19.38 -5.05
N ARG A 25 27.07 18.51 -5.88
CA ARG A 25 27.00 18.85 -7.31
C ARG A 25 25.86 19.82 -7.54
N LYS A 26 26.19 21.12 -7.45
CA LYS A 26 25.38 22.22 -7.93
C LYS A 26 24.83 21.87 -9.31
N SER A 27 23.51 21.87 -9.42
CA SER A 27 22.78 21.79 -10.69
C SER A 27 23.30 22.88 -11.61
N VAL A 28 23.98 22.48 -12.67
CA VAL A 28 24.16 23.37 -13.83
C VAL A 28 22.80 23.44 -14.50
N VAL A 29 22.05 24.46 -14.17
CA VAL A 29 20.84 24.86 -14.87
C VAL A 29 21.29 25.32 -16.25
N MET A 30 21.10 24.48 -17.26
CA MET A 30 21.12 24.98 -18.65
C MET A 30 19.81 25.74 -18.86
N SER A 31 19.96 27.06 -18.82
CA SER A 31 18.93 28.01 -19.22
C SER A 31 18.75 27.92 -20.74
N SER A 32 17.73 27.19 -21.17
CA SER A 32 17.05 27.49 -22.42
C SER A 32 15.60 27.79 -22.07
N ALA A 33 15.31 29.05 -21.89
CA ALA A 33 13.95 29.53 -21.69
C ALA A 33 13.17 29.31 -22.99
N ASP A 34 12.31 28.30 -22.99
CA ASP A 34 11.24 28.15 -23.96
C ASP A 34 10.13 29.15 -23.56
N PRO A 35 9.74 30.11 -24.42
CA PRO A 35 8.84 31.23 -24.05
C PRO A 35 7.38 30.80 -23.79
N MET A 36 7.04 29.52 -23.78
CA MET A 36 5.67 29.04 -23.57
C MET A 36 5.43 28.36 -22.18
N ASN A 37 6.42 28.31 -21.31
CA ASN A 37 6.25 27.73 -19.99
C ASN A 37 6.32 28.83 -18.91
N VAL A 38 5.24 29.59 -18.76
CA VAL A 38 5.06 30.41 -17.56
C VAL A 38 4.62 29.47 -16.45
N PRO A 39 5.39 29.32 -15.35
CA PRO A 39 4.96 28.51 -14.22
C PRO A 39 3.61 29.01 -13.72
N LEU A 40 2.65 28.09 -13.55
CA LEU A 40 1.38 28.42 -12.95
C LEU A 40 1.62 29.04 -11.56
N THR A 41 1.04 30.20 -11.31
CA THR A 41 1.11 30.85 -10.00
C THR A 41 0.26 30.03 -9.02
N TYR A 42 0.93 29.28 -8.17
CA TYR A 42 0.28 28.53 -7.10
C TYR A 42 -0.23 29.51 -6.05
N VAL A 43 -1.49 29.38 -5.65
CA VAL A 43 -1.94 29.95 -4.37
C VAL A 43 -1.36 29.04 -3.29
N GLU A 44 -0.22 29.43 -2.74
CA GLU A 44 0.49 28.65 -1.74
C GLU A 44 -0.23 28.69 -0.41
N VAL A 45 -0.98 27.61 -0.09
CA VAL A 45 -1.39 27.32 1.28
C VAL A 45 -0.15 26.95 2.12
N THR A 46 -0.23 27.10 3.42
CA THR A 46 0.92 26.97 4.32
C THR A 46 1.58 25.60 4.24
N GLU A 47 0.80 24.53 4.16
CA GLU A 47 1.33 23.17 4.05
C GLU A 47 2.03 22.92 2.70
N GLN A 48 1.53 23.50 1.61
CA GLN A 48 2.20 23.43 0.32
C GLN A 48 3.56 24.17 0.34
N LYS A 49 3.68 25.27 1.10
CA LYS A 49 4.98 25.95 1.28
C LYS A 49 5.99 25.02 1.95
N ARG A 50 5.58 24.25 2.97
CA ARG A 50 6.47 23.28 3.63
C ARG A 50 6.92 22.18 2.68
N LEU A 51 6.03 21.67 1.82
CA LEU A 51 6.39 20.71 0.76
C LEU A 51 7.39 21.31 -0.22
N ASN A 52 7.18 22.56 -0.66
CA ASN A 52 8.09 23.27 -1.54
C ASN A 52 9.45 23.54 -0.85
N GLU A 53 9.46 23.91 0.42
CA GLU A 53 10.68 24.07 1.20
C GLU A 53 11.47 22.77 1.36
N ALA A 54 10.78 21.65 1.57
CA ALA A 54 11.43 20.34 1.61
C ALA A 54 12.08 19.99 0.27
N ARG A 55 11.35 20.19 -0.84
CA ARG A 55 11.82 19.88 -2.19
C ARG A 55 12.94 20.81 -2.67
N GLU A 56 12.79 22.13 -2.48
CA GLU A 56 13.63 23.17 -3.13
C GLU A 56 14.80 23.61 -2.26
N LYS A 57 14.59 23.62 -0.94
CA LYS A 57 15.58 24.10 0.03
C LYS A 57 16.18 23.00 0.88
N GLY A 58 15.69 21.75 0.78
CA GLY A 58 16.13 20.64 1.62
C GLY A 58 15.80 20.82 3.11
N ILE A 59 14.78 21.62 3.46
CA ILE A 59 14.34 21.76 4.85
C ILE A 59 13.69 20.45 5.29
N PRO A 60 14.14 19.80 6.38
CA PRO A 60 13.77 18.42 6.69
C PRO A 60 12.39 18.30 7.37
N TRP A 61 11.34 18.89 6.77
CA TRP A 61 9.99 18.84 7.29
C TRP A 61 9.47 17.40 7.50
N LYS A 62 9.94 16.44 6.69
CA LYS A 62 9.54 15.03 6.74
C LYS A 62 10.47 14.15 7.59
N LYS A 63 11.49 14.71 8.27
CA LYS A 63 12.41 13.96 9.11
C LYS A 63 11.69 13.16 10.21
N TRP A 64 10.73 13.77 10.86
CA TRP A 64 9.89 13.12 11.87
C TRP A 64 8.51 12.80 11.29
N GLY A 65 8.07 11.55 11.46
CA GLY A 65 6.79 11.09 10.95
C GLY A 65 6.35 9.76 11.56
N PRO A 66 5.24 9.19 11.09
CA PRO A 66 4.67 7.95 11.63
C PRO A 66 5.41 6.72 11.08
N TYR A 67 6.73 6.67 11.27
CA TYR A 67 7.59 5.68 10.62
C TYR A 67 7.80 4.39 11.42
N LEU A 68 7.15 4.25 12.58
CA LEU A 68 7.05 2.99 13.33
C LEU A 68 5.97 2.09 12.75
N SER A 69 6.16 0.77 12.83
CA SER A 69 5.07 -0.18 12.58
C SER A 69 4.12 -0.29 13.76
N GLU A 70 2.94 -0.83 13.53
CA GLU A 70 2.01 -1.20 14.60
C GLU A 70 2.33 -2.61 15.14
N ARG A 71 3.12 -3.40 14.40
CA ARG A 71 3.57 -4.73 14.79
C ARG A 71 4.95 -5.07 14.22
N GLN A 72 5.83 -5.63 15.06
CA GLN A 72 7.09 -6.21 14.61
C GLN A 72 7.20 -7.71 14.90
N TRP A 73 6.58 -8.23 15.97
CA TRP A 73 6.60 -9.68 16.24
C TRP A 73 5.83 -10.48 15.19
N GLY A 74 6.30 -11.68 14.89
CA GLY A 74 5.63 -12.58 13.94
C GLY A 74 5.53 -12.03 12.52
N THR A 75 6.44 -11.16 12.09
CA THR A 75 6.51 -10.65 10.72
C THR A 75 7.70 -11.22 9.98
N VAL A 76 7.68 -11.09 8.65
CA VAL A 76 8.79 -11.57 7.81
C VAL A 76 10.11 -10.84 8.10
N ARG A 77 10.06 -9.57 8.53
CA ARG A 77 11.25 -8.81 8.91
C ARG A 77 11.88 -9.28 10.22
N GLU A 78 11.05 -9.82 11.11
CA GLU A 78 11.48 -10.42 12.37
C GLU A 78 11.66 -11.94 12.25
N ASP A 79 11.94 -12.38 11.02
CA ASP A 79 12.16 -13.79 10.74
C ASP A 79 13.45 -14.30 11.34
N TYR A 80 13.30 -15.05 12.42
CA TYR A 80 14.38 -15.78 13.08
C TYR A 80 14.42 -17.25 12.67
N SER A 81 13.47 -17.69 11.84
CA SER A 81 13.44 -19.05 11.33
C SER A 81 13.94 -19.09 9.88
N HIS A 82 14.83 -20.01 9.59
CA HIS A 82 15.40 -20.19 8.26
C HIS A 82 14.44 -20.83 7.25
N ASP A 83 13.40 -21.49 7.74
CA ASP A 83 12.39 -22.23 6.97
C ASP A 83 11.14 -21.40 6.64
N GLY A 84 11.06 -20.19 7.17
CA GLY A 84 9.99 -19.28 6.83
C GLY A 84 8.80 -19.27 7.78
N ASN A 85 8.88 -19.84 8.96
CA ASN A 85 7.80 -19.78 9.95
C ASN A 85 7.93 -18.57 10.87
N ALA A 86 7.99 -17.36 10.28
CA ALA A 86 8.11 -16.12 11.04
C ALA A 86 6.81 -15.73 11.76
N TRP A 87 5.66 -16.09 11.20
CA TRP A 87 4.33 -15.71 11.68
C TRP A 87 4.01 -16.14 13.11
N ASP A 88 4.49 -17.31 13.51
CA ASP A 88 4.27 -17.89 14.84
C ASP A 88 5.54 -17.96 15.68
N TYR A 89 6.61 -17.27 15.30
CA TYR A 89 7.91 -17.41 15.91
C TYR A 89 7.94 -17.02 17.38
N PHE A 90 7.25 -15.95 17.77
CA PHE A 90 7.04 -15.57 19.15
C PHE A 90 5.71 -14.83 19.35
N SER A 91 5.13 -15.00 20.56
CA SER A 91 3.81 -14.46 20.88
C SER A 91 3.82 -12.97 21.20
N HIS A 92 2.64 -12.34 21.19
CA HIS A 92 2.42 -10.97 21.67
C HIS A 92 2.98 -10.76 23.09
N ASP A 93 2.82 -11.74 24.00
CA ASP A 93 3.37 -11.64 25.35
C ASP A 93 4.91 -11.61 25.38
N GLN A 94 5.57 -12.32 24.45
CA GLN A 94 7.03 -12.31 24.34
C GLN A 94 7.56 -11.00 23.72
N SER A 95 6.78 -10.34 22.87
CA SER A 95 7.18 -9.12 22.17
C SER A 95 7.57 -7.96 23.11
N ARG A 96 6.94 -7.87 24.30
CA ARG A 96 7.29 -6.86 25.29
C ARG A 96 8.71 -7.03 25.86
N SER A 97 9.26 -8.25 25.83
CA SER A 97 10.54 -8.61 26.42
C SER A 97 11.66 -8.79 25.41
N ARG A 98 11.34 -8.83 24.12
CA ARG A 98 12.29 -9.04 23.02
C ARG A 98 12.62 -7.73 22.32
N ALA A 99 13.89 -7.35 22.27
CA ALA A 99 14.36 -6.29 21.39
C ALA A 99 14.32 -6.82 19.95
N TYR A 100 13.94 -5.96 19.00
CA TYR A 100 13.83 -6.30 17.59
C TYR A 100 15.09 -5.90 16.84
N HIS A 101 15.41 -6.67 15.79
CA HIS A 101 16.58 -6.43 14.95
C HIS A 101 16.27 -5.44 13.81
N TRP A 102 15.16 -5.68 13.09
CA TRP A 102 14.89 -5.04 11.82
C TRP A 102 14.00 -3.79 11.91
N GLY A 103 13.47 -3.49 13.06
CA GLY A 103 12.58 -2.33 13.22
C GLY A 103 12.05 -2.20 14.64
N GLU A 104 11.10 -1.29 14.82
CA GLU A 104 10.43 -1.03 16.09
C GLU A 104 8.93 -0.89 15.90
N ASP A 105 8.15 -1.27 16.91
CA ASP A 105 6.70 -1.06 16.98
C ASP A 105 6.30 -0.17 18.15
N GLY A 106 5.11 0.43 18.05
CA GLY A 106 4.60 1.21 19.16
C GLY A 106 3.26 1.86 18.85
N LEU A 107 2.41 1.95 19.87
CA LEU A 107 1.07 2.53 19.78
C LEU A 107 1.14 4.04 19.46
N ALA A 108 0.48 4.47 18.39
CA ALA A 108 0.53 5.84 17.85
C ALA A 108 1.97 6.35 17.63
N GLY A 109 2.86 5.48 17.19
CA GLY A 109 4.30 5.70 17.16
C GLY A 109 4.77 6.66 16.07
N ILE A 110 5.83 7.42 16.41
CA ILE A 110 6.60 8.26 15.47
C ILE A 110 8.10 8.00 15.64
N SER A 111 8.87 8.30 14.59
CA SER A 111 10.34 8.30 14.66
C SER A 111 10.94 9.32 13.70
N ASP A 112 12.27 9.49 13.76
CA ASP A 112 13.00 10.06 12.64
C ASP A 112 12.98 9.12 11.43
N ASP A 113 13.35 9.62 10.26
CA ASP A 113 13.30 8.94 8.95
C ASP A 113 14.30 7.78 8.79
N HIS A 114 15.12 7.51 9.81
CA HIS A 114 16.02 6.35 9.90
C HIS A 114 15.66 5.46 11.10
N GLN A 115 14.61 5.79 11.82
CA GLN A 115 14.15 5.08 13.02
C GLN A 115 15.25 4.90 14.09
N LEU A 116 16.09 5.92 14.25
CA LEU A 116 17.12 5.91 15.28
C LEU A 116 16.51 6.18 16.65
N LEU A 117 15.67 7.23 16.75
CA LEU A 117 14.96 7.60 17.98
C LEU A 117 13.45 7.49 17.75
N CYS A 118 12.82 6.68 18.59
CA CYS A 118 11.42 6.33 18.51
C CYS A 118 10.64 6.93 19.69
N PHE A 119 9.41 7.34 19.42
CA PHE A 119 8.44 7.75 20.43
C PHE A 119 7.12 7.03 20.20
N ALA A 120 6.53 6.48 21.27
CA ALA A 120 5.19 5.89 21.25
C ALA A 120 4.54 5.96 22.63
N LEU A 121 3.28 5.55 22.69
CA LEU A 121 2.48 5.57 23.89
C LEU A 121 2.40 4.18 24.51
N ALA A 122 2.51 4.10 25.85
CA ALA A 122 2.10 2.93 26.60
C ALA A 122 0.99 3.30 27.58
N LEU A 123 0.04 2.39 27.81
CA LEU A 123 -1.15 2.60 28.63
C LEU A 123 -1.37 1.45 29.61
N TRP A 124 -2.00 1.76 30.76
CA TRP A 124 -2.49 0.74 31.67
C TRP A 124 -3.77 1.21 32.39
N ASN A 125 -4.78 0.37 32.38
CA ASN A 125 -6.09 0.68 32.98
C ASN A 125 -6.24 0.11 34.41
N GLY A 126 -5.17 -0.37 35.02
CA GLY A 126 -5.19 -0.96 36.36
C GLY A 126 -5.69 -2.43 36.38
N ARG A 127 -6.05 -3.03 35.25
CA ARG A 127 -6.64 -4.36 35.14
C ARG A 127 -6.04 -5.22 34.03
N ASP A 128 -5.54 -4.61 32.98
CA ASP A 128 -4.88 -5.30 31.88
C ASP A 128 -3.64 -6.07 32.41
N PRO A 129 -3.50 -7.37 32.15
CA PRO A 129 -2.33 -8.13 32.58
C PRO A 129 -1.05 -7.77 31.84
N ILE A 130 -1.14 -7.02 30.73
CA ILE A 130 -0.02 -6.58 29.91
C ILE A 130 -0.06 -5.05 29.78
N LEU A 131 1.09 -4.38 29.98
CA LEU A 131 1.24 -2.97 29.67
C LEU A 131 1.00 -2.78 28.15
N LYS A 132 0.03 -1.96 27.79
CA LYS A 132 -0.37 -1.72 26.39
C LYS A 132 0.65 -0.79 25.72
N GLU A 133 1.71 -1.37 25.19
CA GLU A 133 2.75 -0.68 24.40
C GLU A 133 2.54 -0.86 22.89
N ARG A 134 1.81 -1.86 22.49
CA ARG A 134 1.52 -2.24 21.09
C ARG A 134 0.15 -2.88 20.97
N LEU A 135 -0.39 -2.89 19.76
CA LEU A 135 -1.67 -3.50 19.47
C LEU A 135 -1.59 -5.03 19.54
N PHE A 136 -2.64 -5.65 20.04
CA PHE A 136 -2.82 -7.10 20.04
C PHE A 136 -3.57 -7.54 18.78
N GLY A 137 -3.21 -8.69 18.28
CA GLY A 137 -3.93 -9.42 17.26
C GLY A 137 -3.55 -10.89 17.30
N LEU A 138 -4.16 -11.65 16.42
CA LEU A 138 -3.93 -13.10 16.29
C LEU A 138 -2.80 -13.36 15.31
N THR A 139 -1.92 -14.27 15.61
CA THR A 139 -0.99 -14.83 14.63
C THR A 139 -1.70 -15.81 13.72
N ASN A 140 -1.07 -16.20 12.61
CA ASN A 140 -1.69 -17.05 11.58
C ASN A 140 -2.28 -18.35 12.15
N GLY A 141 -1.60 -18.99 13.09
CA GLY A 141 -2.04 -20.23 13.74
C GLY A 141 -3.12 -20.04 14.82
N GLU A 142 -3.45 -18.81 15.19
CA GLU A 142 -4.42 -18.46 16.24
C GLU A 142 -5.80 -18.07 15.67
N GLY A 143 -5.84 -17.51 14.45
CA GLY A 143 -7.06 -17.11 13.77
C GLY A 143 -7.70 -18.24 12.96
N ASN A 144 -9.03 -18.20 12.75
CA ASN A 144 -9.71 -19.12 11.85
C ASN A 144 -9.63 -18.69 10.37
N HIS A 145 -9.31 -17.43 10.11
CA HIS A 145 -9.07 -16.87 8.76
C HIS A 145 -7.66 -16.28 8.59
N GLY A 146 -6.72 -16.66 9.44
CA GLY A 146 -5.35 -16.17 9.40
C GLY A 146 -5.04 -15.19 10.52
N GLU A 147 -4.08 -14.30 10.28
CA GLU A 147 -3.71 -13.25 11.23
C GLU A 147 -4.64 -12.05 11.10
N ASP A 148 -4.94 -11.40 12.24
CA ASP A 148 -5.78 -10.22 12.27
C ASP A 148 -5.59 -9.40 13.56
N VAL A 149 -5.62 -8.07 13.47
CA VAL A 149 -5.59 -7.18 14.61
C VAL A 149 -6.93 -7.22 15.36
N LYS A 150 -6.88 -7.44 16.68
CA LYS A 150 -8.08 -7.52 17.52
C LYS A 150 -8.23 -6.29 18.42
N GLU A 151 -7.96 -5.10 17.84
CA GLU A 151 -8.10 -3.82 18.52
C GLU A 151 -8.66 -2.73 17.59
N TYR A 152 -9.21 -1.65 18.17
CA TYR A 152 -9.78 -0.55 17.40
C TYR A 152 -8.97 0.72 17.56
N TYR A 153 -8.37 1.16 16.46
CA TYR A 153 -7.62 2.39 16.32
C TYR A 153 -7.95 3.07 14.98
N PHE A 154 -7.66 4.35 14.85
CA PHE A 154 -8.06 5.12 13.67
C PHE A 154 -7.04 6.18 13.35
N TYR A 155 -6.67 6.27 12.09
CA TYR A 155 -5.91 7.38 11.52
C TYR A 155 -6.88 8.49 11.12
N LEU A 156 -7.01 9.52 11.94
CA LEU A 156 -8.05 10.52 11.76
C LEU A 156 -7.63 11.68 10.88
N ASP A 157 -6.35 12.08 10.96
CA ASP A 157 -5.83 13.22 10.23
C ASP A 157 -4.31 13.15 10.07
N SER A 158 -3.79 13.67 8.95
CA SER A 158 -2.35 13.91 8.75
C SER A 158 -2.13 14.90 7.62
N ALA A 159 -1.30 15.91 7.85
CA ALA A 159 -0.75 16.75 6.79
C ALA A 159 0.43 16.04 6.10
N PRO A 160 0.73 16.29 4.80
CA PRO A 160 1.75 15.55 4.06
C PRO A 160 3.19 15.71 4.57
N THR A 161 3.52 16.83 5.25
CA THR A 161 4.81 16.99 5.93
C THR A 161 4.81 16.47 7.37
N HIS A 162 3.70 15.85 7.79
CA HIS A 162 3.49 15.47 9.19
C HIS A 162 3.59 16.65 10.16
N SER A 163 3.29 17.87 9.67
CA SER A 163 3.23 19.07 10.50
C SER A 163 2.06 19.06 11.48
N TYR A 164 0.99 18.32 11.15
CA TYR A 164 -0.10 17.92 12.01
C TYR A 164 -0.50 16.48 11.73
N MET A 165 -0.73 15.70 12.80
CA MET A 165 -1.23 14.33 12.72
C MET A 165 -2.17 14.06 13.88
N LYS A 166 -3.16 13.17 13.68
CA LYS A 166 -4.13 12.78 14.73
C LYS A 166 -4.46 11.29 14.63
N TYR A 167 -4.33 10.62 15.77
CA TYR A 167 -4.59 9.21 15.99
C TYR A 167 -5.63 9.02 17.07
N LEU A 168 -6.42 7.95 17.00
CA LEU A 168 -7.36 7.56 18.06
C LEU A 168 -7.20 6.08 18.36
N TYR A 169 -7.08 5.75 19.64
CA TYR A 169 -7.13 4.38 20.14
C TYR A 169 -8.30 4.20 21.12
N LYS A 170 -9.03 3.08 21.01
CA LYS A 170 -10.15 2.71 21.88
C LYS A 170 -9.65 1.75 22.97
N TYR A 171 -9.35 2.25 24.16
CA TYR A 171 -8.76 1.45 25.23
C TYR A 171 -9.81 1.02 26.29
N PRO A 172 -10.08 -0.28 26.47
CA PRO A 172 -11.03 -0.77 27.45
C PRO A 172 -10.64 -0.43 28.90
N GLN A 173 -11.63 -0.32 29.78
CA GLN A 173 -11.43 -0.14 31.23
C GLN A 173 -11.46 -1.47 32.02
N ARG A 174 -11.70 -2.60 31.34
CA ARG A 174 -11.70 -3.96 31.87
C ARG A 174 -10.39 -4.67 31.53
N GLU A 175 -10.17 -5.84 32.11
CA GLU A 175 -9.10 -6.74 31.72
C GLU A 175 -9.23 -7.07 30.24
N PHE A 176 -8.14 -6.93 29.46
CA PHE A 176 -8.16 -7.20 28.03
C PHE A 176 -8.26 -8.71 27.77
N PRO A 177 -9.17 -9.19 26.91
CA PRO A 177 -9.54 -10.58 26.80
C PRO A 177 -8.61 -11.37 25.86
N TYR A 178 -7.29 -11.27 26.03
CA TYR A 178 -6.29 -11.92 25.16
C TYR A 178 -6.57 -13.40 24.95
N ARG A 179 -6.78 -14.12 26.05
CA ARG A 179 -6.99 -15.56 26.02
C ARG A 179 -8.31 -15.94 25.36
N ASP A 180 -9.38 -15.22 25.62
CA ASP A 180 -10.70 -15.49 25.06
C ASP A 180 -10.70 -15.32 23.54
N LEU A 181 -10.06 -14.27 23.03
CA LEU A 181 -9.90 -14.01 21.61
C LEU A 181 -9.14 -15.16 20.92
N VAL A 182 -7.99 -15.60 21.46
CA VAL A 182 -7.19 -16.70 20.90
C VAL A 182 -7.96 -18.02 20.95
N GLU A 183 -8.51 -18.39 22.13
CA GLU A 183 -9.15 -19.69 22.31
C GLU A 183 -10.45 -19.81 21.52
N THR A 184 -11.20 -18.73 21.35
CA THR A 184 -12.46 -18.74 20.61
C THR A 184 -12.20 -18.82 19.12
N ASN A 185 -11.33 -17.99 18.55
CA ASN A 185 -11.00 -18.04 17.13
C ASN A 185 -10.38 -19.39 16.74
N ARG A 186 -9.45 -19.93 17.54
CA ARG A 186 -8.82 -21.24 17.28
C ARG A 186 -9.83 -22.39 17.22
N ARG A 187 -10.99 -22.27 17.91
CA ARG A 187 -12.05 -23.30 17.91
C ARG A 187 -13.03 -23.12 16.75
N ARG A 188 -13.09 -21.94 16.13
CA ARG A 188 -13.99 -21.68 15.00
C ARG A 188 -13.49 -22.37 13.73
N SER A 189 -14.44 -22.84 12.94
CA SER A 189 -14.17 -23.33 11.59
C SER A 189 -14.04 -22.15 10.62
N ARG A 190 -13.52 -22.40 9.43
CA ARG A 190 -13.46 -21.40 8.36
C ARG A 190 -14.83 -21.03 7.76
N GLU A 191 -15.90 -21.69 8.15
CA GLU A 191 -17.27 -21.32 7.76
C GLU A 191 -17.93 -20.37 8.76
N GLU A 192 -17.27 -20.11 9.91
CA GLU A 192 -17.73 -19.20 10.94
C GLU A 192 -16.98 -17.88 10.84
N MET A 193 -17.70 -16.77 11.02
CA MET A 193 -17.08 -15.43 11.08
C MET A 193 -16.06 -15.37 12.20
N GLU A 194 -15.08 -14.52 12.08
CA GLU A 194 -14.11 -14.25 13.14
C GLU A 194 -14.77 -13.73 14.42
N TYR A 195 -14.15 -14.01 15.56
CA TYR A 195 -14.56 -13.51 16.87
C TYR A 195 -13.79 -12.23 17.17
N GLU A 196 -14.52 -11.13 17.15
CA GLU A 196 -13.96 -9.79 17.27
C GLU A 196 -13.92 -9.30 18.72
N LEU A 197 -13.09 -8.29 18.98
CA LEU A 197 -13.03 -7.65 20.30
C LEU A 197 -14.39 -7.09 20.75
N LEU A 198 -15.21 -6.61 19.84
CA LEU A 198 -16.59 -6.16 20.14
C LEU A 198 -17.51 -7.32 20.61
N ASP A 199 -17.29 -8.53 20.08
CA ASP A 199 -18.11 -9.69 20.45
C ASP A 199 -17.87 -10.15 21.89
N THR A 200 -16.75 -9.79 22.49
CA THR A 200 -16.42 -10.07 23.89
C THR A 200 -17.27 -9.25 24.89
N GLY A 201 -17.98 -8.22 24.41
CA GLY A 201 -18.71 -7.29 25.27
C GLY A 201 -17.82 -6.35 26.10
N ILE A 202 -16.54 -6.23 25.77
CA ILE A 202 -15.60 -5.43 26.58
C ILE A 202 -15.90 -3.94 26.53
N PHE A 203 -16.58 -3.46 25.48
CA PHE A 203 -17.02 -2.08 25.29
C PHE A 203 -18.46 -1.83 25.76
N ASP A 204 -19.11 -2.81 26.39
CA ASP A 204 -20.45 -2.65 26.91
C ASP A 204 -20.48 -1.60 28.02
N ASP A 205 -21.59 -0.91 28.15
CA ASP A 205 -21.81 0.23 29.09
C ASP A 205 -20.82 1.40 28.85
N ASP A 206 -20.23 1.50 27.66
CA ASP A 206 -19.23 2.51 27.25
C ASP A 206 -17.99 2.56 28.19
N ARG A 207 -17.65 1.45 28.85
CA ARG A 207 -16.52 1.35 29.78
C ARG A 207 -15.17 1.28 29.03
N TYR A 208 -14.81 2.40 28.39
CA TYR A 208 -13.54 2.55 27.67
C TYR A 208 -13.08 4.01 27.69
N PHE A 209 -11.81 4.19 27.31
CA PHE A 209 -11.23 5.48 27.02
C PHE A 209 -11.09 5.66 25.50
N ASP A 210 -11.47 6.86 25.00
CA ASP A 210 -10.92 7.37 23.76
C ASP A 210 -9.59 8.06 24.06
N VAL A 211 -8.51 7.51 23.52
CA VAL A 211 -7.17 8.07 23.64
C VAL A 211 -6.79 8.72 22.31
N PHE A 212 -6.90 10.04 22.25
CA PHE A 212 -6.45 10.81 21.10
C PHE A 212 -4.99 11.21 21.27
N VAL A 213 -4.20 11.01 20.23
CA VAL A 213 -2.81 11.48 20.16
C VAL A 213 -2.70 12.44 18.98
N GLU A 214 -2.30 13.68 19.28
CA GLU A 214 -2.09 14.73 18.29
C GLU A 214 -0.61 15.13 18.28
N TYR A 215 -0.04 15.22 17.09
CA TYR A 215 1.31 15.71 16.86
C TYR A 215 1.26 17.00 16.07
N ALA A 216 2.03 18.00 16.49
CA ALA A 216 2.12 19.29 15.81
C ALA A 216 3.57 19.78 15.77
N LYS A 217 4.06 20.18 14.59
CA LYS A 217 5.44 20.70 14.46
C LYS A 217 5.45 22.23 14.57
N ALA A 218 6.16 22.74 15.56
CA ALA A 218 6.52 24.15 15.59
C ALA A 218 7.59 24.49 14.54
N ASP A 219 8.54 23.55 14.35
CA ASP A 219 9.70 23.59 13.45
C ASP A 219 9.99 22.14 13.00
N PRO A 220 10.76 21.85 11.96
CA PRO A 220 11.12 20.48 11.55
C PRO A 220 11.64 19.58 12.67
N GLU A 221 12.35 20.15 13.65
CA GLU A 221 12.92 19.43 14.80
C GLU A 221 12.33 19.88 16.15
N ASP A 222 11.08 20.33 16.15
CA ASP A 222 10.35 20.77 17.35
C ASP A 222 8.90 20.29 17.30
N LEU A 223 8.62 19.19 18.00
CA LEU A 223 7.39 18.44 17.97
C LEU A 223 6.62 18.60 19.28
N LEU A 224 5.36 19.04 19.18
CA LEU A 224 4.42 19.08 20.27
C LEU A 224 3.56 17.82 20.21
N ILE A 225 3.36 17.19 21.36
CA ILE A 225 2.63 15.92 21.50
C ILE A 225 1.53 16.12 22.52
N LYS A 226 0.30 15.99 22.11
CA LYS A 226 -0.89 16.16 22.95
C LYS A 226 -1.67 14.85 23.03
N ILE A 227 -1.79 14.30 24.24
CA ILE A 227 -2.49 13.05 24.50
C ILE A 227 -3.73 13.38 25.33
N SER A 228 -4.93 13.10 24.76
CA SER A 228 -6.21 13.41 25.41
C SER A 228 -6.96 12.12 25.70
N MET A 229 -7.15 11.79 26.97
CA MET A 229 -7.91 10.64 27.45
C MET A 229 -9.34 11.08 27.78
N HIS A 230 -10.33 10.57 27.04
CA HIS A 230 -11.74 10.79 27.30
C HIS A 230 -12.35 9.53 27.90
N ASN A 231 -12.85 9.59 29.13
CA ASN A 231 -13.56 8.50 29.75
C ASN A 231 -15.01 8.47 29.23
N ARG A 232 -15.36 7.43 28.48
CA ARG A 232 -16.73 7.24 27.97
C ARG A 232 -17.64 6.55 28.99
N GLY A 233 -17.03 5.91 30.00
CA GLY A 233 -17.74 5.16 31.03
C GLY A 233 -18.54 6.03 31.98
N PRO A 234 -19.54 5.42 32.67
CA PRO A 234 -20.46 6.10 33.60
C PRO A 234 -19.82 6.45 34.95
N GLU A 235 -18.59 5.97 35.22
CA GLU A 235 -17.88 6.19 36.50
C GLU A 235 -16.49 6.76 36.23
N ALA A 236 -15.92 7.43 37.26
CA ALA A 236 -14.51 7.83 37.19
C ALA A 236 -13.61 6.60 37.05
N ALA A 237 -12.61 6.70 36.22
CA ALA A 237 -11.67 5.61 35.99
C ALA A 237 -10.22 6.10 35.94
N GLN A 238 -9.33 5.31 36.55
CA GLN A 238 -7.91 5.61 36.54
C GLN A 238 -7.25 5.04 35.28
N ILE A 239 -6.30 5.79 34.73
CA ILE A 239 -5.44 5.36 33.63
C ILE A 239 -4.00 5.78 33.90
N HIS A 240 -3.07 4.87 33.68
CA HIS A 240 -1.64 5.16 33.60
C HIS A 240 -1.28 5.46 32.16
N VAL A 241 -0.55 6.54 31.95
CA VAL A 241 -0.11 7.00 30.63
C VAL A 241 1.42 7.11 30.67
N LEU A 242 2.08 6.38 29.79
CA LEU A 242 3.55 6.33 29.72
C LEU A 242 4.01 6.71 28.31
N PRO A 243 4.08 8.00 27.96
CA PRO A 243 4.81 8.43 26.76
C PRO A 243 6.27 7.98 26.86
N THR A 244 6.70 7.19 25.87
CA THR A 244 7.97 6.47 25.90
C THR A 244 8.85 6.92 24.75
N LEU A 245 10.13 7.21 25.05
CA LEU A 245 11.18 7.59 24.10
C LEU A 245 12.30 6.56 24.18
N TRP A 246 12.76 6.03 23.03
CA TRP A 246 13.84 5.03 23.03
C TRP A 246 14.62 5.04 21.73
N PHE A 247 15.87 4.57 21.80
CA PHE A 247 16.69 4.29 20.63
C PHE A 247 16.46 2.87 20.14
N ARG A 248 16.29 2.71 18.80
CA ARG A 248 16.26 1.38 18.18
C ARG A 248 17.53 0.62 18.52
N ASN A 249 17.36 -0.63 18.90
CA ASN A 249 18.51 -1.46 19.26
C ASN A 249 19.20 -1.96 17.99
N VAL A 250 20.40 -1.45 17.74
CA VAL A 250 21.30 -1.86 16.66
C VAL A 250 22.57 -2.49 17.21
N TRP A 251 22.92 -2.18 18.47
CA TRP A 251 24.16 -2.60 19.13
C TRP A 251 24.21 -4.06 19.57
N SER A 252 23.08 -4.73 19.74
CA SER A 252 23.02 -6.14 20.15
C SER A 252 23.42 -7.12 19.05
N TRP A 253 23.40 -6.69 17.80
CA TRP A 253 23.72 -7.49 16.61
C TRP A 253 25.05 -7.13 15.95
N GLY A 254 25.87 -6.31 16.61
CA GLY A 254 27.20 -5.97 16.14
C GLY A 254 27.26 -4.90 15.05
N ASP A 255 26.19 -4.11 14.90
CA ASP A 255 26.21 -2.93 14.04
C ASP A 255 27.26 -1.93 14.54
N GLU A 256 27.96 -1.29 13.59
CA GLU A 256 28.91 -0.22 13.90
C GLU A 256 28.22 1.07 14.35
N GLU A 257 26.88 1.11 14.29
CA GLU A 257 26.12 2.29 14.73
C GLU A 257 26.22 2.50 16.24
N PRO A 258 26.48 3.72 16.67
CA PRO A 258 26.68 4.02 18.08
C PRO A 258 25.38 3.91 18.87
N LYS A 259 25.44 3.31 20.04
CA LYS A 259 24.30 3.24 20.97
C LYS A 259 23.92 4.66 21.43
N GLY A 260 22.68 5.04 21.19
CA GLY A 260 22.08 6.25 21.71
C GLY A 260 21.85 6.17 23.23
N MET A 261 21.83 7.33 23.90
CA MET A 261 21.65 7.41 25.35
C MET A 261 20.49 8.36 25.70
N VAL A 262 19.61 7.91 26.59
CA VAL A 262 18.62 8.76 27.26
C VAL A 262 19.02 8.96 28.74
N ARG A 263 18.80 10.17 29.27
CA ARG A 263 19.12 10.52 30.65
C ARG A 263 18.14 11.53 31.23
N GLN A 264 17.95 11.52 32.52
CA GLN A 264 17.24 12.60 33.19
C GLN A 264 18.06 13.88 33.16
N SER A 265 17.50 14.96 32.61
CA SER A 265 18.13 16.29 32.59
C SER A 265 17.64 17.18 33.74
N ASN A 266 16.38 17.02 34.15
CA ASN A 266 15.79 17.55 35.37
C ASN A 266 14.53 16.72 35.73
N ASP A 267 13.74 17.16 36.71
CA ASP A 267 12.59 16.38 37.19
C ASP A 267 11.50 16.10 36.13
N GLN A 268 11.47 16.87 35.04
CA GLN A 268 10.47 16.76 34.00
C GLN A 268 11.04 16.64 32.56
N TRP A 269 12.38 16.49 32.42
CA TRP A 269 13.01 16.47 31.11
C TRP A 269 13.84 15.23 30.91
N ILE A 270 13.63 14.56 29.78
CA ILE A 270 14.44 13.45 29.29
C ILE A 270 15.33 13.98 28.17
N GLY A 271 16.65 14.00 28.40
CA GLY A 271 17.62 14.27 27.33
C GLY A 271 17.93 13.00 26.56
N ALA A 272 17.99 13.09 25.25
CA ALA A 272 18.41 12.04 24.35
C ALA A 272 19.59 12.50 23.50
N SER A 273 20.64 11.68 23.42
CA SER A 273 21.85 12.00 22.65
C SER A 273 22.26 10.88 21.73
N HIS A 274 22.54 11.22 20.48
CA HIS A 274 23.02 10.30 19.45
C HIS A 274 23.96 11.02 18.49
N PRO A 275 25.10 10.43 18.06
CA PRO A 275 26.04 11.10 17.17
C PRO A 275 25.46 11.65 15.87
N GLN A 276 24.46 10.98 15.28
CA GLN A 276 23.82 11.40 14.03
C GLN A 276 22.65 12.37 14.26
N LEU A 277 21.90 12.22 15.37
CA LEU A 277 20.74 13.07 15.68
C LEU A 277 21.11 14.32 16.51
N GLY A 278 22.28 14.31 17.16
CA GLY A 278 22.66 15.34 18.12
C GLY A 278 21.94 15.19 19.45
N GLU A 279 21.72 16.32 20.12
CA GLU A 279 21.03 16.38 21.43
C GLU A 279 19.57 16.79 21.21
N LEU A 280 18.65 15.98 21.75
CA LEU A 280 17.22 16.25 21.79
C LEU A 280 16.74 16.21 23.24
N THR A 281 15.65 16.90 23.53
CA THR A 281 15.03 16.89 24.87
C THR A 281 13.52 16.68 24.73
N LEU A 282 13.01 15.67 25.42
CA LEU A 282 11.59 15.50 25.66
C LEU A 282 11.21 16.21 26.97
N GLN A 283 10.49 17.31 26.88
CA GLN A 283 9.90 18.01 28.01
C GLN A 283 8.54 17.37 28.33
N CYS A 284 8.27 17.04 29.59
CA CYS A 284 7.08 16.34 30.06
C CYS A 284 6.37 17.20 31.10
N GLU A 285 5.27 17.87 30.72
CA GLU A 285 4.53 18.74 31.59
C GLU A 285 3.88 17.94 32.74
N ASP A 286 4.17 18.33 33.97
CA ASP A 286 3.60 17.74 35.21
C ASP A 286 3.74 16.21 35.34
N ALA A 287 4.78 15.63 34.77
CA ALA A 287 5.05 14.18 34.91
C ALA A 287 5.28 13.84 36.40
N ALA A 288 4.60 12.83 36.88
CA ALA A 288 4.76 12.39 38.28
C ALA A 288 6.14 11.75 38.51
N GLU A 289 6.66 11.05 37.52
CA GLU A 289 7.90 10.30 37.59
C GLU A 289 8.49 10.05 36.20
N LEU A 290 9.82 10.00 36.10
CA LEU A 290 10.56 9.56 34.92
C LEU A 290 11.20 8.20 35.16
N LEU A 291 10.94 7.24 34.29
CA LEU A 291 11.43 5.87 34.34
C LEU A 291 12.48 5.62 33.26
N PHE A 292 13.55 4.84 33.58
CA PHE A 292 14.62 4.55 32.63
C PHE A 292 14.98 3.07 32.62
N THR A 293 15.30 2.55 31.43
CA THR A 293 15.74 1.18 31.20
C THR A 293 16.57 1.09 29.92
N GLU A 294 16.98 -0.11 29.55
CA GLU A 294 17.59 -0.39 28.26
C GLU A 294 16.56 -1.00 27.28
N ASN A 295 16.67 -0.67 26.01
CA ASN A 295 15.95 -1.37 24.93
C ASN A 295 16.72 -2.65 24.55
N GLU A 296 16.81 -3.58 25.49
CA GLU A 296 17.48 -4.86 25.34
C GLU A 296 16.59 -6.02 25.77
N SER A 297 16.76 -7.18 25.12
CA SER A 297 15.94 -8.36 25.39
C SER A 297 16.11 -8.84 26.85
N ASN A 298 15.00 -9.21 27.47
CA ASN A 298 15.01 -9.93 28.76
C ASN A 298 15.36 -11.41 28.50
N ALA A 299 16.65 -11.70 28.34
CA ALA A 299 17.16 -13.03 28.04
C ALA A 299 16.78 -14.06 29.11
N ARG A 300 16.70 -13.62 30.39
CA ARG A 300 16.29 -14.49 31.50
C ARG A 300 14.86 -14.99 31.33
N ARG A 301 13.95 -14.08 30.93
CA ARG A 301 12.54 -14.44 30.73
C ARG A 301 12.33 -15.26 29.47
N LEU A 302 13.00 -14.89 28.38
CA LEU A 302 12.79 -15.51 27.08
C LEU A 302 13.51 -16.85 26.93
N TRP A 303 14.75 -16.94 27.43
CA TRP A 303 15.63 -18.09 27.14
C TRP A 303 16.30 -18.70 28.38
N GLY A 304 15.99 -18.20 29.59
CA GLY A 304 16.61 -18.67 30.83
C GLY A 304 18.09 -18.29 30.99
N GLN A 305 18.59 -17.36 30.17
CA GLN A 305 19.97 -16.91 30.16
C GLN A 305 20.14 -15.61 30.98
N PRO A 306 21.36 -15.29 31.47
CA PRO A 306 21.61 -14.01 32.11
C PRO A 306 21.33 -12.82 31.17
N ASN A 307 20.69 -11.78 31.71
CA ASN A 307 20.50 -10.54 30.95
C ASN A 307 21.81 -9.79 30.75
N PRO A 308 22.01 -9.12 29.60
CA PRO A 308 23.18 -8.28 29.35
C PRO A 308 23.22 -7.04 30.26
N SER A 309 22.05 -6.56 30.69
CA SER A 309 21.82 -5.47 31.63
C SER A 309 20.85 -5.89 32.72
N PRO A 310 20.94 -5.39 33.95
CA PRO A 310 19.91 -5.60 34.98
C PRO A 310 18.58 -4.93 34.60
N TYR A 311 18.59 -3.95 33.72
CA TYR A 311 17.45 -3.18 33.25
C TYR A 311 17.20 -3.51 31.77
N VAL A 312 16.02 -4.03 31.43
CA VAL A 312 15.72 -4.60 30.11
C VAL A 312 14.38 -4.06 29.56
N LYS A 313 14.06 -4.38 28.31
CA LYS A 313 12.95 -3.81 27.53
C LYS A 313 11.61 -3.76 28.28
N ASP A 314 11.27 -4.81 29.06
CA ASP A 314 10.00 -4.97 29.79
C ASP A 314 10.02 -4.38 31.23
N ALA A 315 11.02 -3.61 31.60
CA ALA A 315 11.15 -3.01 32.92
C ALA A 315 9.92 -2.17 33.34
N PHE A 316 9.32 -1.44 32.40
CA PHE A 316 8.15 -0.60 32.70
C PHE A 316 6.91 -1.45 33.00
N HIS A 317 6.74 -2.58 32.31
CA HIS A 317 5.72 -3.56 32.64
C HIS A 317 5.91 -4.10 34.07
N GLU A 318 7.10 -4.53 34.41
CA GLU A 318 7.43 -5.04 35.74
C GLU A 318 7.25 -3.97 36.84
N TYR A 319 7.60 -2.73 36.55
CA TYR A 319 7.45 -1.59 37.46
C TYR A 319 5.98 -1.25 37.71
N VAL A 320 5.18 -1.09 36.63
CA VAL A 320 3.80 -0.58 36.73
C VAL A 320 2.84 -1.67 37.20
N ILE A 321 2.90 -2.87 36.59
CA ILE A 321 1.95 -3.95 36.82
C ILE A 321 2.35 -4.82 37.99
N ALA A 322 3.60 -5.27 38.03
CA ALA A 322 4.11 -6.14 39.09
C ALA A 322 4.61 -5.38 40.33
N GLY A 323 4.65 -4.05 40.30
CA GLY A 323 5.10 -3.21 41.41
C GLY A 323 6.60 -3.30 41.75
N LYS A 324 7.42 -3.89 40.86
CA LYS A 324 8.86 -4.10 41.06
C LYS A 324 9.67 -2.82 40.81
N LYS A 325 9.80 -2.00 41.81
CA LYS A 325 10.49 -0.70 41.71
C LYS A 325 11.95 -0.82 41.28
N GLU A 326 12.60 -1.93 41.56
CA GLU A 326 13.97 -2.28 41.20
C GLU A 326 14.16 -2.64 39.71
N ALA A 327 13.09 -2.82 38.96
CA ALA A 327 13.16 -3.16 37.54
C ALA A 327 13.69 -1.99 36.67
N VAL A 328 13.54 -0.76 37.11
CA VAL A 328 13.99 0.44 36.43
C VAL A 328 15.33 0.96 36.95
N ASN A 329 16.11 1.63 36.11
CA ASN A 329 17.45 2.10 36.47
C ASN A 329 17.41 3.29 37.44
N PRO A 330 17.86 3.17 38.69
CA PRO A 330 17.87 4.26 39.66
C PRO A 330 18.87 5.38 39.30
N ALA A 331 19.85 5.11 38.42
CA ALA A 331 20.78 6.13 37.91
C ALA A 331 20.12 7.06 36.88
N LYS A 332 18.86 6.80 36.51
CA LYS A 332 18.10 7.62 35.59
C LYS A 332 18.79 7.81 34.22
N THR A 333 19.35 6.74 33.72
CA THR A 333 19.96 6.65 32.36
C THR A 333 19.63 5.32 31.70
N GLY A 334 19.74 5.25 30.38
CA GLY A 334 19.53 4.04 29.57
C GLY A 334 19.44 4.35 28.11
N SER A 335 18.84 3.45 27.35
CA SER A 335 18.47 3.64 25.96
C SER A 335 16.93 3.74 25.73
N LYS A 336 16.13 3.58 26.81
CA LYS A 336 14.67 3.72 26.83
C LYS A 336 14.24 4.47 28.09
N ALA A 337 13.34 5.46 27.93
CA ALA A 337 12.78 6.23 29.04
C ALA A 337 11.29 6.49 28.83
N ALA A 338 10.54 6.62 29.93
CA ALA A 338 9.14 7.00 29.89
C ALA A 338 8.82 8.06 30.97
N ALA A 339 7.91 8.97 30.65
CA ALA A 339 7.25 9.80 31.64
C ALA A 339 6.00 9.09 32.15
N HIS A 340 5.85 8.90 33.44
CA HIS A 340 4.74 8.16 34.03
C HIS A 340 3.73 9.12 34.65
N TYR A 341 2.50 9.07 34.12
CA TYR A 341 1.34 9.80 34.60
C TYR A 341 0.31 8.82 35.15
N VAL A 342 -0.25 9.13 36.31
CA VAL A 342 -1.39 8.41 36.90
C VAL A 342 -2.56 9.38 36.99
N LEU A 343 -3.60 9.13 36.20
CA LEU A 343 -4.67 10.09 36.01
C LEU A 343 -6.04 9.49 36.38
N ASP A 344 -6.75 10.16 37.27
CA ASP A 344 -8.16 9.88 37.53
C ASP A 344 -9.03 10.72 36.57
N VAL A 345 -9.71 10.06 35.64
CA VAL A 345 -10.54 10.69 34.61
C VAL A 345 -12.01 10.60 35.04
N PRO A 346 -12.70 11.72 35.29
CA PRO A 346 -14.12 11.71 35.69
C PRO A 346 -15.02 11.03 34.66
N ALA A 347 -16.16 10.50 35.09
CA ALA A 347 -17.18 9.96 34.18
C ALA A 347 -17.57 11.00 33.12
N GLY A 348 -17.51 10.62 31.84
CA GLY A 348 -17.79 11.51 30.71
C GLY A 348 -16.80 12.70 30.57
N GLY A 349 -15.74 12.75 31.40
CA GLY A 349 -14.73 13.80 31.42
C GLY A 349 -13.48 13.45 30.62
N SER A 350 -12.49 14.36 30.65
CA SER A 350 -11.20 14.15 29.98
C SER A 350 -10.03 14.69 30.79
N LYS A 351 -8.85 14.16 30.50
CA LYS A 351 -7.55 14.66 30.93
C LYS A 351 -6.60 14.76 29.74
N VAL A 352 -5.68 15.70 29.81
CA VAL A 352 -4.70 15.97 28.75
C VAL A 352 -3.29 15.90 29.32
N VAL A 353 -2.39 15.24 28.59
CA VAL A 353 -0.94 15.25 28.83
C VAL A 353 -0.29 15.99 27.67
N ARG A 354 0.65 16.89 27.96
CA ARG A 354 1.39 17.65 26.96
C ARG A 354 2.88 17.37 27.07
N LEU A 355 3.51 17.10 25.90
CA LEU A 355 4.95 16.89 25.82
C LEU A 355 5.50 17.67 24.62
N ARG A 356 6.81 17.95 24.64
CA ARG A 356 7.51 18.61 23.55
C ARG A 356 8.89 18.00 23.36
N LEU A 357 9.12 17.45 22.16
CA LEU A 357 10.44 16.92 21.76
C LEU A 357 11.13 17.98 20.89
N SER A 358 12.28 18.48 21.34
CA SER A 358 12.97 19.55 20.64
C SER A 358 14.49 19.49 20.78
N ALA A 359 15.22 19.90 19.73
CA ALA A 359 16.65 20.12 19.77
C ALA A 359 17.03 21.41 20.54
N LYS A 360 16.07 22.31 20.76
CA LYS A 360 16.24 23.60 21.43
C LYS A 360 15.18 23.78 22.52
N PRO A 361 15.27 23.02 23.63
CA PRO A 361 14.27 23.13 24.69
C PRO A 361 14.29 24.51 25.37
N ALA A 362 13.10 25.07 25.61
CA ALA A 362 12.94 26.33 26.31
C ALA A 362 12.25 26.13 27.68
N ALA A 363 12.60 26.93 28.68
CA ALA A 363 11.99 26.84 30.00
C ALA A 363 10.48 27.10 30.01
N ASP A 364 9.99 27.91 29.06
CA ASP A 364 8.59 28.23 28.83
C ASP A 364 7.98 27.43 27.66
N GLY A 365 8.51 26.23 27.40
CA GLY A 365 8.19 25.39 26.25
C GLY A 365 6.69 25.12 26.00
N PHE A 366 5.87 25.24 27.04
CA PHE A 366 4.41 25.02 26.96
C PHE A 366 3.58 26.31 26.85
N ALA A 367 4.20 27.50 26.93
CA ALA A 367 3.48 28.78 26.95
C ALA A 367 2.58 29.03 25.70
N LYS A 368 3.03 28.54 24.52
CA LYS A 368 2.30 28.65 23.25
C LYS A 368 1.86 27.29 22.68
N PHE A 369 1.80 26.28 23.54
CA PHE A 369 1.55 24.92 23.10
C PHE A 369 0.23 24.78 22.33
N ASP A 370 -0.89 25.20 22.96
CA ASP A 370 -2.20 25.07 22.37
C ASP A 370 -2.38 25.98 21.14
N GLU A 371 -1.73 27.14 21.10
CA GLU A 371 -1.71 28.03 19.93
C GLU A 371 -1.03 27.36 18.73
N ILE A 372 0.11 26.69 18.94
CA ILE A 372 0.84 25.98 17.89
C ILE A 372 0.02 24.80 17.37
N VAL A 373 -0.54 23.98 18.27
CA VAL A 373 -1.40 22.85 17.89
C VAL A 373 -2.59 23.34 17.05
N ALA A 374 -3.27 24.39 17.50
CA ALA A 374 -4.40 24.96 16.77
C ALA A 374 -3.98 25.53 15.39
N ALA A 375 -2.80 26.17 15.31
CA ALA A 375 -2.28 26.68 14.05
C ALA A 375 -1.95 25.54 13.05
N ARG A 376 -1.36 24.43 13.51
CA ARG A 376 -1.07 23.28 12.64
C ARG A 376 -2.34 22.57 12.16
N LEU A 377 -3.36 22.46 13.02
CA LEU A 377 -4.67 21.98 12.61
C LEU A 377 -5.30 22.90 11.55
N ALA A 378 -5.24 24.21 11.75
CA ALA A 378 -5.75 25.18 10.76
C ALA A 378 -5.01 25.10 9.42
N ASP A 379 -3.68 24.90 9.43
CA ASP A 379 -2.89 24.69 8.21
C ASP A 379 -3.31 23.40 7.49
N ALA A 380 -3.60 22.31 8.24
CA ALA A 380 -4.10 21.06 7.66
C ALA A 380 -5.52 21.26 7.08
N ASP A 381 -6.40 21.97 7.79
CA ASP A 381 -7.76 22.29 7.32
C ASP A 381 -7.70 23.12 6.02
N GLU A 382 -6.85 24.17 5.97
CA GLU A 382 -6.63 24.98 4.77
C GLU A 382 -6.15 24.11 3.59
N PHE A 383 -5.22 23.19 3.84
CA PHE A 383 -4.69 22.28 2.82
C PHE A 383 -5.80 21.35 2.28
N TYR A 384 -6.52 20.66 3.16
CA TYR A 384 -7.58 19.74 2.73
C TYR A 384 -8.76 20.47 2.08
N ASP A 385 -9.13 21.67 2.57
CA ASP A 385 -10.14 22.48 1.90
C ASP A 385 -9.74 22.87 0.49
N ARG A 386 -8.45 23.02 0.25
CA ARG A 386 -7.90 23.35 -1.05
C ARG A 386 -7.92 22.18 -2.04
N ILE A 387 -7.53 20.99 -1.61
CA ILE A 387 -7.41 19.81 -2.50
C ILE A 387 -8.74 19.08 -2.71
N THR A 388 -9.69 19.21 -1.78
CA THR A 388 -10.98 18.49 -1.85
C THR A 388 -11.96 19.19 -2.79
N PRO A 389 -12.63 18.47 -3.71
CA PRO A 389 -13.66 19.03 -4.59
C PRO A 389 -14.80 19.69 -3.80
N LYS A 390 -15.17 20.91 -4.19
CA LYS A 390 -16.19 21.71 -3.48
C LYS A 390 -17.60 21.14 -3.57
N ASN A 391 -17.89 20.39 -4.63
CA ASN A 391 -19.19 19.74 -4.90
C ASN A 391 -19.38 18.40 -4.18
N LEU A 392 -18.40 17.91 -3.44
CA LEU A 392 -18.57 16.75 -2.57
C LEU A 392 -19.46 17.10 -1.37
N SER A 393 -20.30 16.16 -0.97
CA SER A 393 -21.04 16.22 0.29
C SER A 393 -20.10 16.17 1.50
N GLU A 394 -20.56 16.58 2.67
CA GLU A 394 -19.74 16.55 3.90
C GLU A 394 -19.32 15.12 4.28
N ASP A 395 -20.10 14.13 3.91
CA ASP A 395 -19.77 12.74 4.15
C ASP A 395 -18.66 12.24 3.20
N GLU A 396 -18.75 12.59 1.92
CA GLU A 396 -17.69 12.31 0.93
C GLU A 396 -16.39 13.02 1.30
N LYS A 397 -16.44 14.27 1.75
CA LYS A 397 -15.25 15.00 2.24
C LYS A 397 -14.60 14.31 3.44
N ARG A 398 -15.42 13.77 4.36
CA ARG A 398 -14.92 12.99 5.50
C ARG A 398 -14.20 11.71 5.04
N VAL A 399 -14.82 10.95 4.16
CA VAL A 399 -14.21 9.73 3.57
C VAL A 399 -12.90 10.07 2.86
N HIS A 400 -12.91 11.11 2.03
CA HIS A 400 -11.74 11.60 1.29
C HIS A 400 -10.57 11.95 2.22
N ARG A 401 -10.83 12.77 3.27
CA ARG A 401 -9.78 13.20 4.22
C ARG A 401 -9.25 12.03 5.05
N GLN A 402 -10.10 11.16 5.60
CA GLN A 402 -9.64 10.02 6.41
C GLN A 402 -8.89 8.99 5.57
N ALA A 403 -9.29 8.73 4.31
CA ALA A 403 -8.55 7.86 3.42
C ALA A 403 -7.12 8.40 3.16
N LEU A 404 -6.99 9.69 2.85
CA LEU A 404 -5.68 10.31 2.62
C LEU A 404 -4.84 10.42 3.89
N ALA A 405 -5.47 10.68 5.05
CA ALA A 405 -4.79 10.64 6.34
C ALA A 405 -4.22 9.26 6.64
N GLY A 406 -5.00 8.20 6.40
CA GLY A 406 -4.53 6.82 6.53
C GLY A 406 -3.34 6.52 5.63
N MET A 407 -3.36 6.97 4.35
CA MET A 407 -2.22 6.85 3.44
C MET A 407 -0.93 7.50 4.00
N LEU A 408 -1.07 8.64 4.67
CA LEU A 408 0.06 9.35 5.26
C LEU A 408 0.54 8.70 6.57
N TRP A 409 -0.36 8.11 7.37
CA TRP A 409 -0.03 7.34 8.56
C TRP A 409 0.60 5.98 8.23
N SER A 410 0.26 5.37 7.10
CA SER A 410 0.77 4.06 6.69
C SER A 410 2.20 4.09 6.12
N LYS A 411 2.93 5.18 6.32
CA LYS A 411 4.38 5.24 6.06
C LYS A 411 5.14 4.53 7.18
N GLN A 412 6.20 3.81 6.82
CA GLN A 412 7.04 3.09 7.77
C GLN A 412 8.48 3.06 7.30
N TYR A 413 9.43 3.29 8.22
CA TYR A 413 10.83 2.98 7.94
C TYR A 413 10.98 1.46 7.87
N TYR A 414 11.47 0.98 6.73
CA TYR A 414 11.65 -0.43 6.46
C TYR A 414 13.13 -0.74 6.34
N TYR A 415 13.65 -1.56 7.27
CA TYR A 415 15.03 -2.00 7.25
C TYR A 415 15.10 -3.51 7.12
N PHE A 416 15.76 -4.00 6.08
CA PHE A 416 16.06 -5.41 5.88
C PHE A 416 17.30 -5.56 5.01
N ASP A 417 18.34 -6.21 5.55
CA ASP A 417 19.61 -6.48 4.90
C ASP A 417 19.74 -7.98 4.67
N VAL A 418 19.53 -8.42 3.43
CA VAL A 418 19.53 -9.85 3.08
C VAL A 418 20.95 -10.44 3.14
N ASP A 419 21.97 -9.66 2.80
CA ASP A 419 23.38 -10.07 2.91
C ASP A 419 23.71 -10.48 4.35
N ARG A 420 23.36 -9.61 5.29
CA ARG A 420 23.54 -9.83 6.72
C ARG A 420 22.67 -10.98 7.24
N TRP A 421 21.39 -11.02 6.87
CA TRP A 421 20.47 -12.07 7.29
C TRP A 421 21.00 -13.46 6.89
N LEU A 422 21.51 -13.60 5.65
CA LEU A 422 22.09 -14.84 5.15
C LEU A 422 23.38 -15.22 5.88
N ASP A 423 24.24 -14.23 6.23
CA ASP A 423 25.45 -14.47 7.04
C ASP A 423 25.09 -15.00 8.43
N GLU A 424 24.11 -14.41 9.10
CA GLU A 424 23.63 -14.82 10.42
C GLU A 424 23.06 -16.24 10.42
N HIS A 425 22.48 -16.68 9.30
CA HIS A 425 21.94 -18.03 9.10
C HIS A 425 22.97 -19.02 8.50
N GLY A 426 24.21 -18.58 8.27
CA GLY A 426 25.25 -19.42 7.67
C GLY A 426 24.95 -19.88 6.23
N ALA A 427 24.06 -19.17 5.55
CA ALA A 427 23.54 -19.53 4.22
C ALA A 427 24.03 -18.60 3.10
N HIS A 428 24.94 -17.66 3.39
CA HIS A 428 25.42 -16.72 2.40
C HIS A 428 26.18 -17.40 1.27
N PRO A 429 25.80 -17.21 -0.01
CA PRO A 429 26.32 -17.98 -1.15
C PRO A 429 27.83 -17.78 -1.43
N LEU A 430 28.43 -16.67 -0.98
CA LEU A 430 29.84 -16.36 -1.18
C LEU A 430 30.73 -16.87 -0.03
N MET A 431 30.16 -17.22 1.14
CA MET A 431 30.93 -17.62 2.33
C MET A 431 31.16 -19.14 2.45
N GLY A 432 30.66 -19.93 1.58
CA GLY A 432 31.21 -21.24 1.18
C GLY A 432 31.04 -22.43 2.11
N SER A 433 30.19 -22.47 3.14
CA SER A 433 30.17 -23.61 4.08
C SER A 433 28.81 -24.05 4.62
N GLY A 434 27.73 -23.42 4.24
CA GLY A 434 26.42 -23.72 4.79
C GLY A 434 25.56 -24.65 3.93
N GLU A 435 24.62 -25.31 4.56
CA GLU A 435 23.48 -25.85 3.86
C GLU A 435 22.74 -24.68 3.18
N ARG A 436 22.69 -24.66 1.87
CA ARG A 436 21.98 -23.65 1.05
C ARG A 436 20.47 -23.87 1.13
N THR A 437 19.92 -23.96 2.34
CA THR A 437 18.50 -24.25 2.57
C THR A 437 17.72 -23.01 2.97
N ALA A 438 18.42 -21.87 3.23
CA ALA A 438 17.74 -20.61 3.56
C ALA A 438 17.06 -20.03 2.32
N ARG A 439 15.87 -19.46 2.53
CA ARG A 439 15.10 -18.77 1.50
C ARG A 439 15.89 -17.61 0.89
N ASN A 440 15.63 -17.29 -0.36
CA ASN A 440 16.16 -16.10 -1.06
C ASN A 440 17.71 -16.02 -1.14
N ALA A 441 18.44 -17.12 -0.95
CA ALA A 441 19.91 -17.13 -0.91
C ALA A 441 20.57 -16.61 -2.20
N GLU A 442 19.89 -16.65 -3.33
CA GLU A 442 20.38 -16.11 -4.60
C GLU A 442 20.22 -14.58 -4.75
N TRP A 443 19.51 -13.92 -3.82
CA TRP A 443 19.20 -12.48 -3.89
C TRP A 443 19.86 -11.69 -2.76
N PHE A 444 21.10 -12.01 -2.42
CA PHE A 444 21.81 -11.50 -1.25
C PHE A 444 22.11 -10.00 -1.27
N HIS A 445 22.05 -9.32 -2.40
CA HIS A 445 22.37 -7.90 -2.54
C HIS A 445 21.21 -6.96 -2.18
N MET A 446 20.05 -7.49 -1.79
CA MET A 446 18.93 -6.65 -1.37
C MET A 446 19.21 -5.98 -0.03
N LEU A 447 19.08 -4.65 -0.02
CA LEU A 447 19.20 -3.82 1.17
C LEU A 447 18.10 -2.76 1.16
N ASN A 448 17.13 -2.92 2.03
CA ASN A 448 16.06 -1.95 2.24
C ASN A 448 16.40 -1.10 3.46
N ARG A 449 16.29 0.23 3.36
CA ARG A 449 16.53 1.18 4.45
C ARG A 449 15.89 2.53 4.18
N ASP A 450 14.65 2.51 3.76
CA ASP A 450 13.93 3.70 3.31
C ASP A 450 12.56 3.78 4.00
N VAL A 451 11.95 4.96 4.02
CA VAL A 451 10.55 5.12 4.41
C VAL A 451 9.68 4.68 3.25
N ILE A 452 8.83 3.68 3.47
CA ILE A 452 7.98 3.06 2.45
C ILE A 452 6.51 3.20 2.83
N SER A 453 5.65 3.36 1.84
CA SER A 453 4.19 3.30 2.00
C SER A 453 3.77 1.83 2.14
N MET A 454 3.25 1.47 3.32
CA MET A 454 2.81 0.12 3.61
C MET A 454 1.36 -0.11 3.21
N PRO A 455 0.98 -1.34 2.84
CA PRO A 455 -0.42 -1.72 2.69
C PRO A 455 -1.19 -1.52 4.00
N ASP A 456 -0.70 -2.14 5.05
CA ASP A 456 -1.17 -2.05 6.43
C ASP A 456 0.03 -2.11 7.38
N LYS A 457 -0.05 -1.49 8.56
CA LYS A 457 1.09 -1.46 9.51
C LYS A 457 1.02 -2.54 10.59
N TRP A 458 -0.04 -3.35 10.60
CA TRP A 458 -0.18 -4.47 11.51
C TRP A 458 -0.19 -5.82 10.79
N GLU A 459 -1.11 -6.04 9.81
CA GLU A 459 -1.22 -7.29 9.05
C GLU A 459 -0.09 -7.42 8.02
N TYR A 460 0.26 -6.33 7.32
CA TYR A 460 1.25 -6.30 6.24
C TYR A 460 2.33 -5.22 6.45
N PRO A 461 3.12 -5.28 7.56
CA PRO A 461 4.12 -4.25 7.89
C PRO A 461 5.41 -4.42 7.07
N TRP A 462 5.28 -4.67 5.77
CA TRP A 462 6.35 -4.79 4.79
C TRP A 462 5.93 -4.16 3.46
N TYR A 463 6.86 -3.99 2.51
CA TYR A 463 6.45 -3.51 1.20
C TYR A 463 5.76 -4.60 0.38
N ALA A 464 4.79 -4.18 -0.45
CA ALA A 464 4.18 -5.03 -1.47
C ALA A 464 4.22 -4.28 -2.80
N ALA A 465 4.83 -4.89 -3.83
CA ALA A 465 5.23 -4.15 -5.02
C ALA A 465 4.07 -3.56 -5.82
N TRP A 466 2.99 -4.30 -6.05
CA TRP A 466 1.87 -3.74 -6.82
C TRP A 466 0.96 -2.86 -5.99
N ASP A 467 0.81 -3.14 -4.71
CA ASP A 467 0.13 -2.26 -3.75
C ASP A 467 0.75 -0.88 -3.77
N LEU A 468 2.08 -0.81 -3.67
CA LEU A 468 2.83 0.45 -3.68
C LEU A 468 2.53 1.29 -4.92
N ALA A 469 2.39 0.68 -6.10
CA ALA A 469 2.02 1.39 -7.31
C ALA A 469 0.63 2.02 -7.22
N PHE A 470 -0.35 1.33 -6.63
CA PHE A 470 -1.68 1.90 -6.35
C PHE A 470 -1.62 2.98 -5.26
N HIS A 471 -0.80 2.79 -4.22
CA HIS A 471 -0.61 3.81 -3.19
C HIS A 471 -0.15 5.14 -3.78
N THR A 472 0.75 5.11 -4.76
CA THR A 472 1.26 6.34 -5.39
C THR A 472 0.18 7.14 -6.12
N ILE A 473 -0.86 6.47 -6.63
CA ILE A 473 -2.02 7.12 -7.26
C ILE A 473 -2.82 7.92 -6.22
N ALA A 474 -3.07 7.34 -5.06
CA ALA A 474 -3.74 8.05 -3.95
C ALA A 474 -2.83 9.13 -3.35
N LEU A 475 -1.57 8.81 -3.06
CA LEU A 475 -0.58 9.73 -2.50
C LEU A 475 -0.31 10.94 -3.40
N SER A 476 -0.49 10.81 -4.73
CA SER A 476 -0.33 11.92 -5.67
C SER A 476 -1.28 13.11 -5.40
N VAL A 477 -2.33 12.92 -4.60
CA VAL A 477 -3.26 13.97 -4.18
C VAL A 477 -2.65 14.84 -3.07
N VAL A 478 -1.85 14.24 -2.17
CA VAL A 478 -1.35 14.89 -0.96
C VAL A 478 0.18 15.05 -0.91
N ASP A 479 0.94 14.07 -1.39
CA ASP A 479 2.41 14.05 -1.33
C ASP A 479 3.02 13.52 -2.63
N PHE A 480 3.04 14.36 -3.64
CA PHE A 480 3.44 14.00 -4.99
C PHE A 480 4.91 13.58 -5.09
N ASP A 481 5.80 14.28 -4.37
CA ASP A 481 7.23 14.00 -4.39
C ASP A 481 7.51 12.62 -3.78
N PHE A 482 6.87 12.31 -2.65
CA PHE A 482 6.97 10.98 -2.03
C PHE A 482 6.42 9.87 -2.94
N ALA A 483 5.29 10.11 -3.61
CA ALA A 483 4.73 9.15 -4.57
C ALA A 483 5.72 8.82 -5.71
N LYS A 484 6.43 9.82 -6.27
CA LYS A 484 7.49 9.60 -7.28
C LYS A 484 8.67 8.80 -6.72
N GLU A 485 9.11 9.15 -5.52
CA GLU A 485 10.22 8.45 -4.85
C GLU A 485 9.92 6.99 -4.63
N GLN A 486 8.69 6.64 -4.23
CA GLN A 486 8.27 5.26 -4.03
C GLN A 486 8.35 4.42 -5.32
N LEU A 487 7.94 4.96 -6.47
CA LEU A 487 8.07 4.24 -7.74
C LEU A 487 9.54 4.05 -8.15
N LEU A 488 10.39 5.08 -7.96
CA LEU A 488 11.81 4.97 -8.24
C LEU A 488 12.52 3.99 -7.30
N LEU A 489 12.03 3.86 -6.07
CA LEU A 489 12.63 2.99 -5.06
C LEU A 489 12.63 1.54 -5.52
N MET A 490 11.48 1.02 -5.97
CA MET A 490 11.32 -0.35 -6.45
C MET A 490 12.17 -0.69 -7.70
N LEU A 491 12.64 0.33 -8.41
CA LEU A 491 13.47 0.18 -9.61
C LEU A 491 14.98 0.33 -9.34
N ARG A 492 15.38 0.49 -8.07
CA ARG A 492 16.81 0.56 -7.68
C ARG A 492 17.39 -0.84 -7.53
N ASP A 493 18.70 -0.96 -7.77
CA ASP A 493 19.44 -2.22 -7.64
C ASP A 493 19.39 -2.85 -6.24
N LEU A 494 19.12 -2.05 -5.20
CA LEU A 494 18.96 -2.54 -3.82
C LEU A 494 17.56 -3.11 -3.54
N TYR A 495 16.61 -2.99 -4.46
CA TYR A 495 15.25 -3.51 -4.36
C TYR A 495 14.92 -4.49 -5.48
N ALA A 496 15.30 -4.17 -6.72
CA ALA A 496 15.12 -5.05 -7.87
C ALA A 496 16.29 -6.02 -8.05
N HIS A 497 15.99 -7.23 -8.48
CA HIS A 497 17.02 -8.19 -8.83
C HIS A 497 17.80 -7.72 -10.09
N PRO A 498 19.12 -7.96 -10.20
CA PRO A 498 19.92 -7.59 -11.38
C PRO A 498 19.42 -8.14 -12.72
N ASN A 499 18.63 -9.22 -12.72
CA ASN A 499 17.98 -9.73 -13.92
C ASN A 499 16.73 -8.91 -14.34
N GLY A 500 16.34 -7.90 -13.55
CA GLY A 500 15.19 -7.03 -13.78
C GLY A 500 13.91 -7.45 -13.06
N GLN A 501 13.90 -8.52 -12.30
CA GLN A 501 12.74 -8.92 -11.50
C GLN A 501 12.51 -7.93 -10.36
N ILE A 502 11.25 -7.53 -10.16
CA ILE A 502 10.77 -6.87 -8.95
C ILE A 502 10.02 -7.94 -8.15
N PRO A 503 10.46 -8.27 -6.92
CA PRO A 503 9.75 -9.27 -6.11
C PRO A 503 8.39 -8.73 -5.66
N ALA A 504 7.44 -9.62 -5.39
CA ALA A 504 6.15 -9.23 -4.84
C ALA A 504 6.32 -8.57 -3.47
N TYR A 505 7.17 -9.17 -2.64
CA TYR A 505 7.54 -8.76 -1.28
C TYR A 505 8.88 -9.43 -0.90
N GLU A 506 9.46 -9.12 0.25
CA GLU A 506 10.78 -9.64 0.65
C GLU A 506 10.77 -11.09 1.12
N TRP A 507 9.60 -11.64 1.43
CA TRP A 507 9.45 -12.97 2.01
C TRP A 507 9.83 -14.09 1.04
N ASN A 508 9.27 -14.05 -0.18
CA ASN A 508 9.55 -15.02 -1.22
C ASN A 508 9.82 -14.31 -2.55
N PHE A 509 11.09 -14.24 -2.94
CA PHE A 509 11.49 -13.52 -4.14
C PHE A 509 11.07 -14.22 -5.44
N SER A 510 10.60 -15.47 -5.39
CA SER A 510 10.06 -16.15 -6.59
C SER A 510 8.65 -15.67 -6.96
N ASP A 511 7.91 -15.11 -6.00
CA ASP A 511 6.60 -14.54 -6.24
C ASP A 511 6.69 -13.16 -6.89
N VAL A 512 5.76 -12.87 -7.79
CA VAL A 512 5.71 -11.61 -8.52
C VAL A 512 4.29 -11.08 -8.56
N ASN A 513 4.17 -9.75 -8.55
CA ASN A 513 2.91 -9.05 -8.70
C ASN A 513 2.69 -8.59 -10.15
N PRO A 514 1.46 -8.21 -10.53
CA PRO A 514 1.18 -7.60 -11.82
C PRO A 514 2.07 -6.38 -12.10
N PRO A 515 2.56 -6.19 -13.34
CA PRO A 515 3.50 -5.12 -13.68
C PRO A 515 2.78 -3.77 -13.88
N VAL A 516 2.22 -3.20 -12.81
CA VAL A 516 1.43 -1.94 -12.84
C VAL A 516 2.28 -0.67 -12.66
N HIS A 517 3.58 -0.80 -12.38
CA HIS A 517 4.50 0.32 -12.15
C HIS A 517 4.59 1.28 -13.34
N ALA A 518 4.60 0.76 -14.58
CA ALA A 518 4.65 1.61 -15.77
C ALA A 518 3.41 2.51 -15.89
N TRP A 519 2.26 1.98 -15.55
CA TRP A 519 1.03 2.76 -15.49
C TRP A 519 1.11 3.86 -14.44
N ALA A 520 1.52 3.54 -13.23
CA ALA A 520 1.64 4.50 -12.14
C ALA A 520 2.66 5.61 -12.50
N THR A 521 3.81 5.23 -13.08
CA THR A 521 4.82 6.17 -13.56
C THR A 521 4.25 7.14 -14.60
N LEU A 522 3.56 6.61 -15.62
CA LEU A 522 2.95 7.42 -16.66
C LEU A 522 1.86 8.34 -16.11
N PHE A 523 1.08 7.86 -15.15
CA PHE A 523 0.05 8.62 -14.47
C PHE A 523 0.64 9.84 -13.74
N LEU A 524 1.67 9.64 -12.90
CA LEU A 524 2.32 10.72 -12.18
C LEU A 524 3.01 11.72 -13.12
N TYR A 525 3.72 11.22 -14.12
CA TYR A 525 4.38 12.10 -15.10
C TYR A 525 3.38 13.01 -15.82
N ARG A 526 2.23 12.48 -16.23
CA ARG A 526 1.18 13.26 -16.91
C ARG A 526 0.63 14.38 -16.02
N ILE A 527 0.35 14.08 -14.75
CA ILE A 527 -0.08 15.11 -13.80
C ILE A 527 0.95 16.24 -13.74
N GLU A 528 2.21 15.90 -13.54
CA GLU A 528 3.28 16.89 -13.38
C GLU A 528 3.55 17.68 -14.67
N SER A 529 3.44 17.03 -15.82
CA SER A 529 3.57 17.67 -17.13
C SER A 529 2.51 18.75 -17.35
N GLU A 530 1.25 18.45 -17.04
CA GLU A 530 0.16 19.43 -17.20
C GLU A 530 0.22 20.57 -16.17
N LEU A 531 0.88 20.35 -15.03
CA LEU A 531 1.20 21.40 -14.08
C LEU A 531 2.39 22.30 -14.53
N GLY A 532 2.94 22.08 -15.73
CA GLY A 532 4.10 22.80 -16.24
C GLY A 532 5.42 22.44 -15.55
N ARG A 533 5.50 21.29 -14.92
CA ARG A 533 6.67 20.79 -14.20
C ARG A 533 7.11 19.40 -14.69
N ALA A 534 7.00 19.14 -16.01
CA ALA A 534 7.38 17.86 -16.59
C ALA A 534 8.79 17.42 -16.15
N ASP A 535 8.86 16.34 -15.38
CA ASP A 535 10.13 15.78 -14.93
C ASP A 535 10.57 14.64 -15.85
N LEU A 536 11.20 15.02 -16.96
CA LEU A 536 11.75 14.05 -17.92
C LEU A 536 12.77 13.12 -17.29
N ARG A 537 13.55 13.60 -16.32
CA ARG A 537 14.56 12.79 -15.65
C ARG A 537 13.93 11.68 -14.83
N PHE A 538 12.80 11.97 -14.17
CA PHE A 538 12.00 10.94 -13.52
C PHE A 538 11.52 9.91 -14.54
N LEU A 539 10.96 10.37 -15.67
CA LEU A 539 10.42 9.46 -16.69
C LEU A 539 11.52 8.59 -17.32
N GLU A 540 12.69 9.15 -17.65
CA GLU A 540 13.82 8.40 -18.21
C GLU A 540 14.39 7.37 -17.21
N ARG A 541 14.62 7.77 -15.97
CA ARG A 541 15.09 6.84 -14.93
C ARG A 541 14.11 5.69 -14.70
N SER A 542 12.83 6.00 -14.63
CA SER A 542 11.78 4.98 -14.51
C SER A 542 11.76 4.08 -15.73
N PHE A 543 11.85 4.64 -16.94
CA PHE A 543 11.87 3.87 -18.18
C PHE A 543 13.03 2.88 -18.23
N GLN A 544 14.23 3.26 -17.79
CA GLN A 544 15.41 2.38 -17.75
C GLN A 544 15.17 1.17 -16.83
N GLY A 545 14.72 1.38 -15.60
CA GLY A 545 14.39 0.30 -14.67
C GLY A 545 13.23 -0.57 -15.17
N LEU A 546 12.18 0.07 -15.70
CA LEU A 546 11.04 -0.64 -16.28
C LEU A 546 11.42 -1.47 -17.52
N MET A 547 12.41 -1.02 -18.32
CA MET A 547 12.94 -1.81 -19.45
C MET A 547 13.59 -3.11 -18.99
N LEU A 548 14.35 -3.10 -17.89
CA LEU A 548 14.91 -4.31 -17.30
C LEU A 548 13.80 -5.24 -16.84
N ASN A 549 12.82 -4.73 -16.13
CA ASN A 549 11.67 -5.50 -15.65
C ASN A 549 10.82 -6.04 -16.83
N PHE A 550 10.59 -5.24 -17.87
CA PHE A 550 9.89 -5.67 -19.06
C PHE A 550 10.59 -6.83 -19.77
N ASN A 551 11.93 -6.76 -19.90
CA ASN A 551 12.72 -7.83 -20.49
C ASN A 551 12.63 -9.12 -19.65
N TRP A 552 12.68 -9.00 -18.33
CA TRP A 552 12.50 -10.14 -17.44
C TRP A 552 11.13 -10.81 -17.66
N TRP A 553 10.04 -10.03 -17.72
CA TRP A 553 8.70 -10.54 -18.00
C TRP A 553 8.57 -11.22 -19.36
N VAL A 554 9.08 -10.61 -20.43
CA VAL A 554 9.03 -11.17 -21.79
C VAL A 554 9.75 -12.52 -21.87
N ASN A 555 10.77 -12.74 -21.03
CA ASN A 555 11.48 -14.02 -20.98
C ASN A 555 10.75 -15.11 -20.16
N ARG A 556 9.64 -14.78 -19.51
CA ARG A 556 8.78 -15.71 -18.76
C ARG A 556 7.50 -16.11 -19.51
N LYS A 557 7.50 -16.01 -20.81
CA LYS A 557 6.40 -16.53 -21.60
C LYS A 557 6.32 -18.06 -21.55
N ASP A 558 5.21 -18.60 -22.04
CA ASP A 558 4.92 -20.03 -22.09
C ASP A 558 6.08 -20.89 -22.65
N PRO A 559 6.18 -22.16 -22.28
CA PRO A 559 7.26 -23.05 -22.73
C PRO A 559 7.38 -23.16 -24.24
N ASP A 560 6.28 -23.01 -24.96
CA ASP A 560 6.21 -23.09 -26.42
C ASP A 560 6.55 -21.77 -27.14
N GLY A 561 6.73 -20.68 -26.38
CA GLY A 561 7.05 -19.34 -26.92
C GLY A 561 5.93 -18.70 -27.72
N ARG A 562 4.68 -19.01 -27.41
CA ARG A 562 3.48 -18.55 -28.13
C ARG A 562 3.04 -17.13 -27.79
N ASN A 563 3.74 -16.45 -26.87
CA ASN A 563 3.42 -15.12 -26.32
C ASN A 563 2.17 -15.08 -25.44
N VAL A 564 1.86 -16.15 -24.76
CA VAL A 564 1.01 -16.20 -23.58
C VAL A 564 1.87 -16.29 -22.34
N PHE A 565 1.34 -16.01 -21.18
CA PHE A 565 2.14 -15.88 -19.96
C PHE A 565 1.51 -16.66 -18.81
N ALA A 566 2.31 -17.50 -18.20
CA ALA A 566 2.06 -18.06 -16.89
C ALA A 566 2.70 -17.10 -15.87
N GLY A 567 1.94 -16.21 -15.30
CA GLY A 567 2.43 -15.20 -14.36
C GLY A 567 2.79 -15.78 -12.98
N GLY A 568 2.28 -16.95 -12.64
CA GLY A 568 2.39 -17.53 -11.31
C GLY A 568 1.40 -16.87 -10.34
N PHE A 569 1.86 -16.43 -9.20
CA PHE A 569 1.05 -15.88 -8.10
C PHE A 569 0.12 -14.72 -8.52
N LEU A 570 0.66 -13.63 -9.02
CA LEU A 570 -0.04 -12.43 -9.52
C LEU A 570 -1.03 -11.78 -8.52
N GLY A 571 -0.89 -12.00 -7.22
CA GLY A 571 -1.67 -11.33 -6.19
C GLY A 571 -3.18 -11.62 -6.19
N LEU A 572 -3.64 -12.68 -6.87
CA LEU A 572 -5.04 -13.12 -6.90
C LEU A 572 -5.17 -14.47 -6.19
N ASP A 573 -4.82 -14.54 -4.96
CA ASP A 573 -4.52 -15.71 -4.13
C ASP A 573 -5.33 -16.98 -4.49
N ASN A 574 -6.58 -17.04 -4.05
CA ASN A 574 -7.41 -18.25 -4.22
C ASN A 574 -8.36 -18.21 -5.43
N ILE A 575 -8.14 -17.32 -6.41
CA ILE A 575 -9.10 -17.10 -7.51
C ILE A 575 -9.29 -18.32 -8.43
N GLY A 576 -8.24 -19.11 -8.61
CA GLY A 576 -8.22 -20.32 -9.46
C GLY A 576 -8.59 -21.60 -8.72
N VAL A 577 -8.51 -22.73 -9.45
CA VAL A 577 -8.67 -24.08 -8.86
C VAL A 577 -7.42 -24.57 -8.18
N PHE A 578 -6.24 -24.06 -8.57
CA PHE A 578 -4.94 -24.42 -8.07
C PHE A 578 -4.24 -23.23 -7.42
N ASP A 579 -3.33 -23.52 -6.50
CA ASP A 579 -2.34 -22.55 -6.05
C ASP A 579 -1.40 -22.23 -7.22
N ARG A 580 -1.39 -20.97 -7.63
CA ARG A 580 -0.60 -20.50 -8.78
C ARG A 580 0.89 -20.38 -8.48
N SER A 581 1.29 -20.34 -7.20
CA SER A 581 2.69 -20.32 -6.76
C SER A 581 3.31 -21.72 -6.76
N ALA A 582 2.49 -22.78 -6.77
CA ALA A 582 2.92 -24.16 -6.66
C ALA A 582 2.95 -24.86 -8.03
N PRO A 583 3.81 -25.89 -8.20
CA PRO A 583 3.75 -26.76 -9.35
C PRO A 583 2.38 -27.46 -9.45
N LEU A 584 1.82 -27.53 -10.66
CA LEU A 584 0.53 -28.16 -10.85
C LEU A 584 0.55 -29.67 -10.52
N PRO A 585 -0.50 -30.20 -9.88
CA PRO A 585 -0.56 -31.60 -9.45
C PRO A 585 -0.41 -32.62 -10.59
N ASN A 586 -0.74 -32.22 -11.81
CA ASN A 586 -0.65 -33.08 -12.99
C ASN A 586 0.67 -32.98 -13.76
N GLY A 587 1.63 -32.14 -13.30
CA GLY A 587 2.88 -31.87 -14.00
C GLY A 587 2.74 -31.08 -15.30
N GLY A 588 1.55 -30.51 -15.58
CA GLY A 588 1.30 -29.61 -16.69
C GLY A 588 1.64 -28.15 -16.37
N HIS A 589 1.10 -27.22 -17.15
CA HIS A 589 1.22 -25.78 -16.90
C HIS A 589 -0.10 -25.06 -17.15
N LEU A 590 -0.19 -23.84 -16.62
CA LEU A 590 -1.37 -22.97 -16.75
C LEU A 590 -0.99 -21.73 -17.54
N ASP A 591 -1.62 -21.55 -18.70
CA ASP A 591 -1.57 -20.28 -19.42
C ASP A 591 -2.65 -19.37 -18.86
N GLN A 592 -2.21 -18.25 -18.25
CA GLN A 592 -3.08 -17.37 -17.49
C GLN A 592 -3.63 -16.24 -18.36
N ALA A 593 -4.95 -16.07 -18.41
CA ALA A 593 -5.58 -14.99 -19.15
C ALA A 593 -5.29 -13.61 -18.54
N ASP A 594 -5.24 -13.53 -17.21
CA ASP A 594 -4.80 -12.31 -16.50
C ASP A 594 -3.31 -12.03 -16.70
N GLY A 595 -2.44 -13.02 -16.54
CA GLY A 595 -0.99 -12.88 -16.78
C GLY A 595 -0.69 -12.34 -18.17
N THR A 596 -1.39 -12.88 -19.17
CA THR A 596 -1.27 -12.44 -20.57
C THR A 596 -1.84 -11.03 -20.78
N ALA A 597 -2.97 -10.71 -20.15
CA ALA A 597 -3.57 -9.36 -20.19
C ALA A 597 -2.68 -8.32 -19.51
N TRP A 598 -2.06 -8.67 -18.38
CA TRP A 598 -1.09 -7.79 -17.69
C TRP A 598 0.10 -7.43 -18.57
N MET A 599 0.60 -8.40 -19.35
CA MET A 599 1.70 -8.12 -20.26
C MET A 599 1.26 -7.26 -21.45
N ALA A 600 0.05 -7.44 -21.97
CA ALA A 600 -0.50 -6.54 -22.97
C ALA A 600 -0.67 -5.10 -22.43
N PHE A 601 -1.14 -4.97 -21.20
CA PHE A 601 -1.25 -3.69 -20.49
C PHE A 601 0.11 -3.02 -20.30
N TYR A 602 1.10 -3.78 -19.86
CA TYR A 602 2.47 -3.30 -19.68
C TYR A 602 3.07 -2.78 -20.99
N CYS A 603 2.89 -3.55 -22.09
CA CYS A 603 3.32 -3.10 -23.43
C CYS A 603 2.74 -1.74 -23.80
N LEU A 604 1.44 -1.52 -23.57
CA LEU A 604 0.79 -0.26 -23.91
C LEU A 604 1.29 0.90 -23.03
N CYS A 605 1.50 0.69 -21.74
CA CYS A 605 2.05 1.71 -20.86
C CYS A 605 3.50 2.08 -21.25
N MET A 606 4.34 1.09 -21.54
CA MET A 606 5.71 1.33 -22.00
C MET A 606 5.76 2.00 -23.37
N LEU A 607 4.85 1.64 -24.28
CA LEU A 607 4.70 2.32 -25.58
C LEU A 607 4.41 3.80 -25.38
N GLU A 608 3.48 4.16 -24.49
CA GLU A 608 3.14 5.56 -24.24
C GLU A 608 4.29 6.34 -23.59
N ILE A 609 5.04 5.72 -22.65
CA ILE A 609 6.25 6.34 -22.08
C ILE A 609 7.29 6.58 -23.17
N ALA A 610 7.58 5.56 -24.00
CA ALA A 610 8.56 5.66 -25.06
C ALA A 610 8.19 6.73 -26.11
N LEU A 611 6.92 6.79 -26.54
CA LEU A 611 6.44 7.84 -27.44
C LEU A 611 6.55 9.25 -26.83
N THR A 612 6.30 9.37 -25.53
CA THR A 612 6.51 10.65 -24.81
C THR A 612 7.98 11.04 -24.81
N LEU A 613 8.89 10.10 -24.53
CA LEU A 613 10.34 10.36 -24.55
C LEU A 613 10.86 10.67 -25.97
N THR A 614 10.27 10.09 -27.01
CA THR A 614 10.60 10.36 -28.41
C THR A 614 10.41 11.84 -28.79
N GLU A 615 9.52 12.57 -28.13
CA GLU A 615 9.34 14.01 -28.36
C GLU A 615 10.60 14.82 -27.96
N TYR A 616 11.48 14.24 -27.14
CA TYR A 616 12.72 14.85 -26.67
C TYR A 616 13.97 14.20 -27.27
N ASP A 617 13.96 12.89 -27.50
CA ASP A 617 15.08 12.17 -28.12
C ASP A 617 14.57 11.06 -29.04
N SER A 618 14.91 11.15 -30.30
CA SER A 618 14.52 10.19 -31.35
C SER A 618 15.03 8.77 -31.14
N VAL A 619 15.99 8.54 -30.25
CA VAL A 619 16.49 7.20 -29.92
C VAL A 619 15.38 6.28 -29.36
N TYR A 620 14.37 6.86 -28.74
CA TYR A 620 13.23 6.10 -28.21
C TYR A 620 12.21 5.65 -29.28
N GLU A 621 12.31 6.13 -30.52
CA GLU A 621 11.35 5.83 -31.58
C GLU A 621 11.36 4.34 -31.97
N GLU A 622 12.54 3.75 -32.13
CA GLU A 622 12.66 2.31 -32.45
C GLU A 622 12.22 1.42 -31.28
N VAL A 623 12.51 1.86 -30.05
CA VAL A 623 12.10 1.13 -28.84
C VAL A 623 10.57 1.16 -28.68
N SER A 624 9.90 2.23 -29.08
CA SER A 624 8.43 2.32 -29.09
C SER A 624 7.79 1.22 -29.92
N PHE A 625 8.36 0.94 -31.09
CA PHE A 625 7.86 -0.13 -31.96
C PHE A 625 7.95 -1.52 -31.31
N ARG A 626 8.98 -1.80 -30.53
CA ARG A 626 9.15 -3.06 -29.79
C ARG A 626 7.93 -3.36 -28.91
N PHE A 627 7.44 -2.38 -28.15
CA PHE A 627 6.27 -2.57 -27.30
C PHE A 627 4.99 -2.79 -28.10
N LEU A 628 4.84 -2.08 -29.21
CA LEU A 628 3.71 -2.26 -30.12
C LEU A 628 3.72 -3.66 -30.77
N GLU A 629 4.90 -4.15 -31.17
CA GLU A 629 5.08 -5.48 -31.72
C GLU A 629 4.72 -6.57 -30.70
N HIS A 630 5.23 -6.47 -29.46
CA HIS A 630 4.89 -7.42 -28.40
C HIS A 630 3.40 -7.40 -28.08
N TRP A 631 2.79 -6.22 -27.97
CA TRP A 631 1.35 -6.10 -27.77
C TRP A 631 0.57 -6.79 -28.90
N ALA A 632 0.98 -6.61 -30.15
CA ALA A 632 0.32 -7.24 -31.29
C ALA A 632 0.38 -8.76 -31.22
N TRP A 633 1.56 -9.32 -30.91
CA TRP A 633 1.73 -10.77 -30.75
C TRP A 633 0.92 -11.32 -29.56
N ILE A 634 0.88 -10.65 -28.43
CA ILE A 634 0.09 -11.05 -27.26
C ILE A 634 -1.41 -11.04 -27.62
N THR A 635 -1.89 -9.96 -28.22
CA THR A 635 -3.31 -9.86 -28.62
C THR A 635 -3.69 -10.95 -29.62
N TYR A 636 -2.79 -11.28 -30.55
CA TYR A 636 -3.01 -12.39 -31.48
C TYR A 636 -3.06 -13.74 -30.75
N ALA A 637 -2.15 -13.96 -29.82
CA ALA A 637 -2.06 -15.21 -29.08
C ALA A 637 -3.26 -15.48 -28.19
N MET A 638 -3.84 -14.45 -27.55
CA MET A 638 -5.07 -14.61 -26.74
C MET A 638 -6.27 -15.11 -27.53
N ASP A 639 -6.28 -14.88 -28.84
CA ASP A 639 -7.36 -15.29 -29.76
C ASP A 639 -7.06 -16.57 -30.50
N ARG A 640 -5.80 -16.99 -30.60
CA ARG A 640 -5.43 -18.13 -31.44
C ARG A 640 -4.14 -18.76 -30.98
N ILE A 641 -4.26 -19.81 -30.19
CA ILE A 641 -3.11 -20.59 -29.68
C ILE A 641 -3.11 -21.96 -30.38
N GLY A 642 -2.04 -22.22 -31.17
CA GLY A 642 -1.69 -23.54 -31.67
C GLY A 642 -2.60 -24.16 -32.72
N VAL A 643 -2.32 -25.43 -33.02
CA VAL A 643 -2.98 -26.23 -34.04
C VAL A 643 -4.34 -26.78 -33.57
N ASN A 644 -4.56 -26.82 -32.26
CA ASN A 644 -5.71 -27.45 -31.61
C ASN A 644 -6.86 -26.49 -31.27
N HIS A 645 -6.75 -25.21 -31.65
CA HIS A 645 -7.75 -24.17 -31.30
C HIS A 645 -7.91 -23.92 -29.80
N ASP A 646 -6.80 -23.95 -29.08
CA ASP A 646 -6.73 -23.74 -27.65
C ASP A 646 -6.66 -22.21 -27.38
N GLU A 647 -7.75 -21.49 -27.64
CA GLU A 647 -7.82 -20.05 -27.38
C GLU A 647 -8.26 -19.75 -25.97
N MET A 648 -7.71 -18.66 -25.35
CA MET A 648 -8.22 -18.12 -24.09
C MET A 648 -9.63 -17.54 -24.24
N TRP A 649 -9.95 -17.01 -25.42
CA TRP A 649 -11.28 -16.50 -25.74
C TRP A 649 -12.24 -17.64 -26.09
N ASP A 650 -13.28 -17.83 -25.29
CA ASP A 650 -14.39 -18.72 -25.63
C ASP A 650 -15.42 -17.99 -26.49
N SER A 651 -15.46 -18.29 -27.80
CA SER A 651 -16.37 -17.62 -28.72
C SER A 651 -17.85 -18.01 -28.51
N ALA A 652 -18.14 -19.17 -27.90
CA ALA A 652 -19.49 -19.58 -27.58
C ALA A 652 -20.00 -18.83 -26.35
N ASP A 653 -19.20 -18.80 -25.29
CA ASP A 653 -19.55 -18.13 -24.03
C ASP A 653 -19.33 -16.59 -24.10
N GLY A 654 -18.31 -16.13 -24.83
CA GLY A 654 -18.00 -14.71 -24.98
C GLY A 654 -17.20 -14.16 -23.79
N PHE A 655 -16.27 -14.93 -23.29
CA PHE A 655 -15.48 -14.58 -22.13
C PHE A 655 -14.05 -15.14 -22.26
N PHE A 656 -13.08 -14.58 -21.53
CA PHE A 656 -11.70 -15.10 -21.46
C PHE A 656 -11.54 -16.04 -20.28
N TYR A 657 -10.78 -17.12 -20.49
CA TYR A 657 -10.49 -18.16 -19.49
C TYR A 657 -9.03 -18.57 -19.52
N ASP A 658 -8.56 -19.05 -18.38
CA ASP A 658 -7.26 -19.73 -18.27
C ASP A 658 -7.29 -21.06 -19.01
N LEU A 659 -6.12 -21.48 -19.52
CA LEU A 659 -5.91 -22.77 -20.19
C LEU A 659 -5.01 -23.66 -19.36
N LEU A 660 -5.54 -24.83 -19.00
CA LEU A 660 -4.78 -25.88 -18.36
C LEU A 660 -4.21 -26.82 -19.44
N HIS A 661 -2.89 -26.94 -19.51
CA HIS A 661 -2.18 -27.88 -20.37
C HIS A 661 -1.78 -29.15 -19.62
N PHE A 662 -2.03 -30.28 -20.23
CA PHE A 662 -1.65 -31.58 -19.70
C PHE A 662 -0.33 -32.06 -20.30
N PRO A 663 0.43 -32.93 -19.60
CA PRO A 663 1.70 -33.45 -20.12
C PRO A 663 1.58 -34.25 -21.45
N ASN A 664 0.37 -34.74 -21.76
CA ASN A 664 0.10 -35.46 -23.02
C ASN A 664 -0.14 -34.54 -24.23
N GLY A 665 -0.11 -33.21 -24.02
CA GLY A 665 -0.33 -32.21 -25.06
C GLY A 665 -1.77 -31.76 -25.23
N ASP A 666 -2.73 -32.33 -24.46
CA ASP A 666 -4.11 -31.83 -24.43
C ASP A 666 -4.20 -30.52 -23.65
N ALA A 667 -5.18 -29.71 -23.97
CA ALA A 667 -5.48 -28.48 -23.23
C ALA A 667 -6.97 -28.39 -22.93
N MET A 668 -7.30 -27.67 -21.83
CA MET A 668 -8.66 -27.46 -21.39
C MET A 668 -8.84 -26.04 -20.86
N ARG A 669 -9.91 -25.35 -21.29
CA ARG A 669 -10.31 -24.08 -20.66
C ARG A 669 -10.92 -24.33 -19.29
N LEU A 670 -10.52 -23.53 -18.32
CA LEU A 670 -11.12 -23.50 -17.00
C LEU A 670 -12.24 -22.44 -17.00
N ASN A 671 -13.47 -22.86 -17.31
CA ASN A 671 -14.62 -21.97 -17.50
C ASN A 671 -15.12 -21.36 -16.18
N ILE A 672 -14.23 -20.60 -15.53
CA ILE A 672 -14.48 -19.87 -14.28
C ILE A 672 -14.66 -18.40 -14.60
N ARG A 673 -15.88 -17.89 -14.51
CA ARG A 673 -16.18 -16.46 -14.72
C ARG A 673 -15.69 -15.67 -13.52
N SER A 674 -14.45 -15.18 -13.61
CA SER A 674 -13.79 -14.38 -12.60
C SER A 674 -13.20 -13.10 -13.18
N MET A 675 -12.60 -12.26 -12.31
CA MET A 675 -11.88 -11.07 -12.75
C MET A 675 -10.74 -11.38 -13.73
N VAL A 676 -10.18 -12.59 -13.71
CA VAL A 676 -9.18 -13.05 -14.67
C VAL A 676 -9.65 -12.77 -16.11
N GLY A 677 -10.90 -13.07 -16.44
CA GLY A 677 -11.48 -12.82 -17.76
C GLY A 677 -11.95 -11.39 -18.00
N LEU A 678 -12.00 -10.52 -16.98
CA LEU A 678 -12.30 -9.09 -17.12
C LEU A 678 -11.04 -8.24 -17.32
N LEU A 679 -9.89 -8.68 -16.84
CA LEU A 679 -8.62 -7.94 -16.88
C LEU A 679 -8.13 -7.57 -18.31
N PRO A 680 -8.45 -8.33 -19.38
CA PRO A 680 -8.17 -7.88 -20.75
C PRO A 680 -8.74 -6.50 -21.10
N LEU A 681 -9.80 -6.05 -20.43
CA LEU A 681 -10.36 -4.70 -20.59
C LEU A 681 -9.38 -3.59 -20.18
N CYS A 682 -8.45 -3.89 -19.26
CA CYS A 682 -7.46 -2.92 -18.79
C CYS A 682 -6.38 -2.62 -19.84
N ALA A 683 -6.12 -3.58 -20.76
CA ALA A 683 -5.14 -3.46 -21.82
C ALA A 683 -5.68 -2.65 -23.00
N ALA A 684 -5.94 -1.38 -22.76
CA ALA A 684 -6.47 -0.45 -23.75
C ALA A 684 -5.80 0.92 -23.64
N THR A 685 -5.46 1.54 -24.78
CA THR A 685 -5.03 2.93 -24.87
C THR A 685 -5.50 3.56 -26.17
N VAL A 686 -5.76 4.87 -26.10
CA VAL A 686 -6.19 5.66 -27.25
C VAL A 686 -5.06 6.58 -27.73
N PHE A 687 -4.92 6.72 -29.03
CA PHE A 687 -3.98 7.63 -29.68
C PHE A 687 -4.73 8.73 -30.43
N GLU A 688 -4.27 9.96 -30.26
CA GLU A 688 -4.78 11.10 -31.02
C GLU A 688 -4.45 10.97 -32.52
N ALA A 689 -5.21 11.65 -33.36
CA ALA A 689 -5.12 11.53 -34.81
C ALA A 689 -3.72 11.86 -35.37
N ASP A 690 -2.99 12.77 -34.72
CA ASP A 690 -1.68 13.27 -35.13
C ASP A 690 -0.51 12.52 -34.48
N THR A 691 -0.74 11.69 -33.45
CA THR A 691 0.33 10.99 -32.73
C THR A 691 1.24 10.23 -33.69
N MET A 692 0.66 9.42 -34.56
CA MET A 692 1.47 8.63 -35.50
C MET A 692 2.24 9.48 -36.50
N ALA A 693 1.68 10.64 -36.91
CA ALA A 693 2.37 11.54 -37.85
C ALA A 693 3.67 12.16 -37.27
N LYS A 694 3.76 12.23 -35.96
CA LYS A 694 4.97 12.71 -35.25
C LYS A 694 6.10 11.66 -35.20
N HIS A 695 5.80 10.39 -35.53
CA HIS A 695 6.74 9.28 -35.39
C HIS A 695 6.90 8.50 -36.72
N PRO A 696 7.57 9.07 -37.73
CA PRO A 696 7.67 8.48 -39.07
C PRO A 696 8.35 7.12 -39.09
N ARG A 697 9.36 6.92 -38.25
CA ARG A 697 10.07 5.63 -38.17
C ARG A 697 9.16 4.52 -37.63
N VAL A 698 8.32 4.81 -36.63
CA VAL A 698 7.30 3.86 -36.11
C VAL A 698 6.35 3.46 -37.24
N ILE A 699 5.91 4.42 -38.05
CA ILE A 699 5.02 4.13 -39.21
C ILE A 699 5.69 3.17 -40.21
N GLU A 700 6.96 3.41 -40.54
CA GLU A 700 7.73 2.51 -41.43
C GLU A 700 7.81 1.08 -40.87
N LEU A 701 8.12 0.95 -39.57
CA LEU A 701 8.21 -0.35 -38.88
C LEU A 701 6.84 -1.04 -38.81
N ILE A 702 5.75 -0.31 -38.55
CA ILE A 702 4.39 -0.84 -38.63
C ILE A 702 4.08 -1.35 -40.03
N ALA A 703 4.44 -0.59 -41.08
CA ALA A 703 4.21 -1.01 -42.46
C ALA A 703 4.99 -2.30 -42.81
N LEU A 704 6.24 -2.41 -42.32
CA LEU A 704 7.02 -3.62 -42.47
C LEU A 704 6.38 -4.81 -41.74
N PHE A 705 5.93 -4.62 -40.50
CA PHE A 705 5.25 -5.66 -39.71
C PHE A 705 3.97 -6.14 -40.40
N ARG A 706 3.14 -5.21 -40.88
CA ARG A 706 1.92 -5.52 -41.62
C ARG A 706 2.17 -6.35 -42.89
N LYS A 707 3.28 -6.05 -43.58
CA LYS A 707 3.69 -6.82 -44.78
C LYS A 707 4.16 -8.22 -44.43
N ARG A 708 4.86 -8.39 -43.30
CA ARG A 708 5.43 -9.69 -42.86
C ARG A 708 4.40 -10.58 -42.19
N HIS A 709 3.44 -9.99 -41.45
CA HIS A 709 2.47 -10.67 -40.60
C HIS A 709 1.04 -10.24 -40.90
N PRO A 710 0.55 -10.45 -42.12
CA PRO A 710 -0.81 -10.03 -42.50
C PRO A 710 -1.90 -10.79 -41.75
N GLU A 711 -1.63 -12.00 -41.28
CA GLU A 711 -2.52 -12.81 -40.44
C GLU A 711 -2.79 -12.13 -39.08
N VAL A 712 -1.75 -11.67 -38.40
CA VAL A 712 -1.83 -10.95 -37.12
C VAL A 712 -2.66 -9.68 -37.30
N VAL A 713 -2.36 -8.90 -38.34
CA VAL A 713 -3.05 -7.64 -38.61
C VAL A 713 -4.52 -7.83 -38.90
N ARG A 714 -4.88 -8.87 -39.66
CA ARG A 714 -6.31 -9.19 -39.97
C ARG A 714 -7.11 -9.53 -38.72
N GLN A 715 -6.49 -10.18 -37.76
CA GLN A 715 -7.16 -10.57 -36.50
C GLN A 715 -7.29 -9.40 -35.54
N ILE A 716 -6.22 -8.61 -35.34
CA ILE A 716 -6.24 -7.45 -34.46
C ILE A 716 -7.11 -6.33 -35.01
N SER A 717 -7.14 -6.17 -36.33
CA SER A 717 -7.90 -5.14 -37.03
C SER A 717 -8.70 -5.74 -38.21
N PRO A 718 -9.79 -6.46 -37.95
CA PRO A 718 -10.56 -7.16 -38.96
C PRO A 718 -11.04 -6.22 -40.09
N GLU A 719 -11.26 -4.96 -39.75
CA GLU A 719 -11.74 -3.93 -40.70
C GLU A 719 -10.59 -3.24 -41.44
N GLN A 720 -9.42 -3.87 -41.54
CA GLN A 720 -8.24 -3.43 -42.30
C GLN A 720 -7.76 -2.01 -41.94
N GLY A 721 -7.98 -1.59 -40.67
CA GLY A 721 -7.58 -0.26 -40.18
C GLY A 721 -8.43 0.90 -40.73
N THR A 722 -9.59 0.58 -41.30
CA THR A 722 -10.54 1.60 -41.80
C THR A 722 -11.43 2.17 -40.70
N TYR A 723 -11.55 1.47 -39.57
CA TYR A 723 -12.30 1.99 -38.42
C TYR A 723 -11.50 3.07 -37.72
N ILE A 724 -11.95 4.30 -37.87
CA ILE A 724 -11.42 5.48 -37.21
C ILE A 724 -12.49 5.89 -36.20
N GLY A 725 -12.11 5.91 -34.92
CA GLY A 725 -13.00 6.29 -33.83
C GLY A 725 -13.36 7.77 -33.83
N TYR A 726 -14.07 8.16 -32.80
CA TYR A 726 -14.43 9.58 -32.58
C TYR A 726 -13.20 10.47 -32.67
N ALA A 727 -13.35 11.64 -33.28
CA ALA A 727 -12.26 12.62 -33.53
C ALA A 727 -11.05 12.04 -34.28
N LYS A 728 -11.25 11.01 -35.13
CA LYS A 728 -10.20 10.30 -35.88
C LYS A 728 -9.14 9.59 -34.99
N ARG A 729 -9.48 9.32 -33.76
CA ARG A 729 -8.61 8.59 -32.81
C ARG A 729 -8.45 7.13 -33.21
N ARG A 730 -7.36 6.54 -32.72
CA ARG A 730 -7.08 5.11 -32.88
C ARG A 730 -7.03 4.46 -31.52
N LEU A 731 -7.48 3.21 -31.43
CA LEU A 731 -7.48 2.39 -30.23
C LEU A 731 -6.53 1.23 -30.41
N ALA A 732 -5.64 1.01 -29.44
CA ALA A 732 -4.97 -0.27 -29.21
C ALA A 732 -5.65 -0.94 -28.01
N SER A 733 -6.25 -2.10 -28.22
CA SER A 733 -6.94 -2.85 -27.17
C SER A 733 -6.91 -4.34 -27.51
N VAL A 734 -6.83 -5.18 -26.49
CA VAL A 734 -7.01 -6.64 -26.62
C VAL A 734 -8.46 -6.97 -27.02
N CYS A 735 -9.41 -6.19 -26.52
CA CYS A 735 -10.82 -6.38 -26.81
C CYS A 735 -11.25 -5.55 -28.02
N ASN A 736 -11.66 -6.19 -29.12
CA ASN A 736 -12.39 -5.54 -30.19
C ASN A 736 -13.83 -5.22 -29.74
N LYS A 737 -14.62 -4.54 -30.59
CA LYS A 737 -15.98 -4.10 -30.24
C LYS A 737 -16.88 -5.26 -29.82
N GLU A 738 -16.87 -6.36 -30.56
CA GLU A 738 -17.71 -7.54 -30.28
C GLU A 738 -17.37 -8.16 -28.92
N LYS A 739 -16.08 -8.37 -28.62
CA LYS A 739 -15.64 -8.89 -27.33
C LYS A 739 -16.00 -7.94 -26.19
N LEU A 740 -15.80 -6.64 -26.40
CA LEU A 740 -16.17 -5.63 -25.41
C LEU A 740 -17.68 -5.72 -25.08
N GLU A 741 -18.55 -5.75 -26.09
CA GLU A 741 -19.99 -5.86 -25.88
C GLU A 741 -20.38 -7.13 -25.11
N ARG A 742 -19.74 -8.26 -25.42
CA ARG A 742 -20.04 -9.56 -24.77
C ARG A 742 -19.54 -9.61 -23.34
N ILE A 743 -18.32 -9.13 -23.06
CA ILE A 743 -17.78 -9.07 -21.69
C ILE A 743 -18.61 -8.11 -20.84
N LEU A 744 -18.95 -6.93 -21.37
CA LEU A 744 -19.73 -5.94 -20.63
C LEU A 744 -21.12 -6.48 -20.27
N LYS A 745 -21.70 -7.37 -21.06
CA LYS A 745 -22.98 -8.00 -20.74
C LYS A 745 -22.91 -8.82 -19.44
N TYR A 746 -21.84 -9.56 -19.19
CA TYR A 746 -21.63 -10.27 -17.93
C TYR A 746 -21.20 -9.32 -16.82
N MET A 747 -20.24 -8.43 -17.11
CA MET A 747 -19.69 -7.51 -16.12
C MET A 747 -20.77 -6.61 -15.50
N LEU A 748 -21.77 -6.21 -16.28
CA LEU A 748 -22.84 -5.31 -15.87
C LEU A 748 -24.14 -6.02 -15.43
N ASP A 749 -24.14 -7.36 -15.35
CA ASP A 749 -25.27 -8.13 -14.82
C ASP A 749 -25.17 -8.26 -13.31
N GLU A 750 -26.25 -7.88 -12.60
CA GLU A 750 -26.30 -7.95 -11.13
C GLU A 750 -26.33 -9.39 -10.58
N ASN A 751 -26.72 -10.38 -11.43
CA ASN A 751 -26.62 -11.79 -11.12
C ASN A 751 -25.25 -12.40 -11.42
N GLU A 752 -24.36 -11.63 -12.02
CA GLU A 752 -22.99 -12.02 -12.33
C GLU A 752 -22.01 -11.14 -11.51
N PHE A 753 -21.36 -10.17 -12.14
CA PHE A 753 -20.30 -9.39 -11.51
C PHE A 753 -20.78 -8.10 -10.84
N LEU A 754 -21.83 -7.45 -11.36
CA LEU A 754 -22.21 -6.13 -10.85
C LEU A 754 -22.93 -6.23 -9.50
N SER A 755 -22.32 -5.72 -8.46
CA SER A 755 -22.88 -5.63 -7.11
C SER A 755 -23.34 -4.18 -6.82
N PRO A 756 -24.19 -3.94 -5.83
CA PRO A 756 -24.46 -2.59 -5.34
C PRO A 756 -23.20 -1.81 -4.88
N TYR A 757 -22.07 -2.50 -4.70
CA TYR A 757 -20.83 -2.01 -4.12
C TYR A 757 -19.61 -2.09 -5.06
N GLY A 758 -19.80 -2.39 -6.34
CA GLY A 758 -18.76 -2.51 -7.35
C GLY A 758 -18.78 -3.85 -8.07
N LEU A 759 -17.65 -4.23 -8.67
CA LEU A 759 -17.51 -5.49 -9.40
C LEU A 759 -16.95 -6.58 -8.48
N ARG A 760 -17.63 -7.72 -8.46
CA ARG A 760 -17.20 -8.92 -7.75
C ARG A 760 -15.97 -9.56 -8.40
N SER A 761 -15.09 -10.13 -7.62
CA SER A 761 -13.91 -10.86 -8.12
C SER A 761 -14.26 -12.19 -8.83
N LEU A 762 -15.32 -12.85 -8.40
CA LEU A 762 -15.91 -14.02 -9.06
C LEU A 762 -17.39 -13.78 -9.31
N SER A 763 -17.89 -14.24 -10.45
CA SER A 763 -19.30 -14.12 -10.78
C SER A 763 -20.19 -14.85 -9.77
N LYS A 764 -21.29 -14.20 -9.37
CA LYS A 764 -22.33 -14.78 -8.52
C LYS A 764 -23.01 -16.01 -9.16
N TYR A 765 -22.89 -16.18 -10.48
CA TYR A 765 -23.34 -17.38 -11.20
C TYR A 765 -22.80 -18.67 -10.56
N HIS A 766 -21.54 -18.64 -10.07
CA HIS A 766 -20.91 -19.81 -9.44
C HIS A 766 -21.46 -20.16 -8.04
N LYS A 767 -22.43 -19.42 -7.54
CA LYS A 767 -23.17 -19.82 -6.31
C LYS A 767 -24.05 -21.04 -6.59
N GLU A 768 -24.78 -21.02 -7.70
CA GLU A 768 -25.68 -22.12 -8.10
C GLU A 768 -24.99 -23.12 -9.06
N HIS A 769 -23.89 -22.70 -9.69
CA HIS A 769 -23.14 -23.45 -10.69
C HIS A 769 -21.65 -23.45 -10.35
N PRO A 770 -21.24 -24.08 -9.23
CA PRO A 770 -19.82 -24.19 -8.89
C PRO A 770 -19.04 -24.86 -10.00
N PHE A 771 -17.86 -24.33 -10.32
CA PHE A 771 -16.94 -25.02 -11.21
C PHE A 771 -16.34 -26.20 -10.50
N LYS A 772 -16.35 -27.38 -11.13
CA LYS A 772 -15.81 -28.61 -10.58
C LYS A 772 -14.92 -29.28 -11.60
N PHE A 773 -13.79 -29.77 -11.11
CA PHE A 773 -12.80 -30.43 -11.93
C PHE A 773 -12.18 -31.59 -11.14
N ASP A 774 -12.19 -32.79 -11.73
CA ASP A 774 -11.53 -33.98 -11.16
C ASP A 774 -10.17 -34.18 -11.80
N LEU A 775 -9.15 -34.28 -10.97
CA LEU A 775 -7.79 -34.58 -11.42
C LEU A 775 -7.19 -35.67 -10.54
N GLY A 776 -7.02 -36.88 -11.13
CA GLY A 776 -6.46 -38.01 -10.45
C GLY A 776 -7.28 -38.55 -9.29
N GLY A 777 -8.59 -38.32 -9.28
CA GLY A 777 -9.50 -38.74 -8.20
C GLY A 777 -9.66 -37.72 -7.07
N GLN A 778 -9.07 -36.55 -7.22
CA GLN A 778 -9.29 -35.40 -6.32
C GLN A 778 -10.19 -34.39 -7.01
N GLU A 779 -11.31 -34.02 -6.38
CA GLU A 779 -12.20 -32.97 -6.87
C GLU A 779 -11.62 -31.61 -6.45
N TYR A 780 -11.45 -30.73 -7.41
CA TYR A 780 -11.16 -29.33 -7.24
C TYR A 780 -12.40 -28.50 -7.51
N LYS A 781 -12.68 -27.52 -6.67
CA LYS A 781 -13.91 -26.73 -6.75
C LYS A 781 -13.63 -25.24 -6.64
N VAL A 782 -14.32 -24.45 -7.45
CA VAL A 782 -14.42 -22.99 -7.28
C VAL A 782 -15.88 -22.63 -7.19
N GLU A 783 -16.25 -21.94 -6.11
CA GLU A 783 -17.61 -21.48 -5.88
C GLU A 783 -17.63 -20.03 -5.42
N TYR A 784 -18.77 -19.37 -5.58
CA TYR A 784 -18.95 -17.99 -5.13
C TYR A 784 -19.00 -17.91 -3.61
N LEU A 785 -18.03 -17.20 -3.04
CA LEU A 785 -17.88 -16.93 -1.62
C LEU A 785 -17.79 -15.41 -1.42
N PRO A 786 -18.90 -14.72 -1.10
CA PRO A 786 -18.89 -13.25 -1.03
C PRO A 786 -18.21 -12.65 0.18
N ALA A 787 -17.85 -13.48 1.17
CA ALA A 787 -17.20 -13.10 2.42
C ALA A 787 -15.75 -13.60 2.46
N GLU A 788 -15.32 -14.10 3.60
CA GLU A 788 -13.99 -14.67 3.84
C GLU A 788 -13.77 -16.02 3.14
N SER A 789 -12.52 -16.43 3.01
CA SER A 789 -12.15 -17.70 2.37
C SER A 789 -12.51 -18.91 3.24
N ASN A 790 -13.02 -19.95 2.61
CA ASN A 790 -13.17 -21.25 3.24
C ASN A 790 -11.98 -22.21 2.98
N THR A 791 -10.89 -21.70 2.38
CA THR A 791 -9.68 -22.46 2.08
C THR A 791 -8.49 -21.94 2.88
N GLY A 792 -7.46 -22.79 3.06
CA GLY A 792 -6.20 -22.40 3.71
C GLY A 792 -5.15 -21.84 2.75
N MET A 793 -5.50 -21.60 1.47
CA MET A 793 -4.58 -21.01 0.51
C MET A 793 -4.11 -19.65 1.03
N PHE A 794 -2.81 -19.41 0.97
CA PHE A 794 -2.17 -18.15 1.41
C PHE A 794 -2.61 -17.70 2.81
N GLY A 795 -2.66 -18.64 3.78
CA GLY A 795 -3.08 -18.36 5.15
C GLY A 795 -4.60 -18.28 5.36
N GLY A 796 -5.36 -17.95 4.32
CA GLY A 796 -6.83 -17.86 4.35
C GLY A 796 -7.38 -16.52 4.81
N ASN A 797 -6.54 -15.49 4.95
CA ASN A 797 -6.95 -14.12 5.30
C ASN A 797 -7.34 -13.26 4.09
N SER A 798 -7.27 -13.81 2.89
CA SER A 798 -7.63 -13.14 1.64
C SER A 798 -8.59 -14.02 0.82
N ASN A 799 -9.55 -13.40 0.14
CA ASN A 799 -10.52 -14.11 -0.70
C ASN A 799 -10.79 -13.40 -2.03
N TRP A 800 -10.47 -14.07 -3.15
CA TRP A 800 -10.75 -13.61 -4.51
C TRP A 800 -11.91 -14.35 -5.19
N ARG A 801 -12.77 -15.03 -4.42
CA ARG A 801 -13.91 -15.81 -4.94
C ARG A 801 -15.28 -15.16 -4.70
N GLY A 802 -15.35 -13.82 -4.83
CA GLY A 802 -16.64 -13.11 -4.76
C GLY A 802 -16.62 -11.71 -4.18
N PRO A 803 -15.69 -11.35 -3.27
CA PRO A 803 -15.59 -10.00 -2.72
C PRO A 803 -15.29 -8.92 -3.74
N ILE A 804 -15.44 -7.67 -3.29
CA ILE A 804 -15.10 -6.46 -4.06
C ILE A 804 -13.68 -6.04 -3.68
N TRP A 805 -12.82 -5.88 -4.69
CA TRP A 805 -11.44 -5.44 -4.54
C TRP A 805 -11.24 -4.09 -5.22
N MET A 806 -10.78 -3.11 -4.46
CA MET A 806 -10.64 -1.71 -4.91
C MET A 806 -9.69 -1.56 -6.11
N PRO A 807 -8.46 -2.13 -6.11
CA PRO A 807 -7.49 -1.87 -7.17
C PRO A 807 -7.94 -2.37 -8.53
N VAL A 808 -8.57 -3.55 -8.62
CA VAL A 808 -9.05 -4.09 -9.90
C VAL A 808 -10.25 -3.32 -10.41
N ASN A 809 -11.18 -2.89 -9.53
CA ASN A 809 -12.27 -2.00 -9.89
C ASN A 809 -11.73 -0.67 -10.48
N ALA A 810 -10.69 -0.08 -9.87
CA ALA A 810 -10.07 1.14 -10.37
C ALA A 810 -9.44 0.96 -11.76
N LEU A 811 -8.78 -0.18 -12.02
CA LEU A 811 -8.18 -0.47 -13.32
C LEU A 811 -9.24 -0.73 -14.41
N ILE A 812 -10.34 -1.39 -14.09
CA ILE A 812 -11.46 -1.56 -15.03
C ILE A 812 -12.09 -0.20 -15.35
N ILE A 813 -12.33 0.66 -14.34
CA ILE A 813 -12.79 2.04 -14.54
C ILE A 813 -11.83 2.77 -15.49
N ARG A 814 -10.52 2.69 -15.27
CA ARG A 814 -9.52 3.25 -16.17
C ARG A 814 -9.62 2.68 -17.60
N GLY A 815 -9.78 1.39 -17.74
CA GLY A 815 -9.95 0.74 -19.04
C GLY A 815 -11.14 1.30 -19.83
N LEU A 816 -12.28 1.44 -19.18
CA LEU A 816 -13.48 2.04 -19.77
C LEU A 816 -13.27 3.51 -20.15
N LEU A 817 -12.63 4.30 -19.25
CA LEU A 817 -12.30 5.69 -19.52
C LEU A 817 -11.29 5.86 -20.66
N ASN A 818 -10.39 4.91 -20.88
CA ASN A 818 -9.48 4.91 -22.03
C ASN A 818 -10.18 4.53 -23.35
N MET A 819 -11.18 3.68 -23.31
CA MET A 819 -11.94 3.29 -24.51
C MET A 819 -13.01 4.32 -24.90
N TYR A 820 -13.57 5.04 -23.94
CA TYR A 820 -14.64 6.01 -24.19
C TYR A 820 -14.27 7.09 -25.22
N PRO A 821 -13.08 7.73 -25.20
CA PRO A 821 -12.69 8.72 -26.20
C PRO A 821 -12.60 8.20 -27.64
N TYR A 822 -12.48 6.90 -27.81
CA TYR A 822 -12.51 6.25 -29.12
C TYR A 822 -13.92 5.97 -29.61
N TYR A 823 -14.74 5.37 -28.75
CA TYR A 823 -16.12 4.99 -29.11
C TYR A 823 -17.09 6.18 -29.09
N GLY A 824 -16.83 7.19 -28.27
CA GLY A 824 -17.71 8.36 -28.16
C GLY A 824 -19.07 8.08 -27.52
N ASN A 825 -20.01 8.99 -27.75
CA ASN A 825 -21.37 8.90 -27.20
C ASN A 825 -22.30 7.95 -27.96
N ASP A 826 -21.91 7.51 -29.16
CA ASP A 826 -22.73 6.64 -29.99
C ASP A 826 -22.67 5.17 -29.54
N PHE A 827 -21.60 4.78 -28.84
CA PHE A 827 -21.48 3.45 -28.27
C PHE A 827 -22.08 3.43 -26.87
N LYS A 828 -23.18 2.69 -26.73
CA LYS A 828 -23.87 2.54 -25.44
C LYS A 828 -24.14 1.07 -25.17
N VAL A 829 -24.05 0.72 -23.88
CA VAL A 829 -24.34 -0.61 -23.37
C VAL A 829 -25.39 -0.53 -22.28
N GLU A 830 -26.14 -1.60 -22.11
CA GLU A 830 -27.16 -1.68 -21.08
C GLU A 830 -26.50 -1.81 -19.68
N CYS A 831 -26.84 -0.93 -18.75
CA CYS A 831 -26.28 -0.92 -17.40
C CYS A 831 -27.34 -0.54 -16.36
N PRO A 832 -27.71 -1.44 -15.42
CA PRO A 832 -27.38 -2.88 -15.38
C PRO A 832 -27.94 -3.64 -16.59
N THR A 833 -27.34 -4.78 -16.93
CA THR A 833 -27.82 -5.68 -17.99
C THR A 833 -29.26 -6.13 -17.70
N GLY A 834 -30.15 -6.03 -18.70
CA GLY A 834 -31.58 -6.34 -18.57
C GLY A 834 -32.43 -5.20 -17.99
N SER A 835 -31.87 -4.02 -17.72
CA SER A 835 -32.61 -2.89 -17.13
C SER A 835 -33.31 -2.00 -18.14
N GLY A 836 -32.96 -2.08 -19.43
CA GLY A 836 -33.43 -1.16 -20.47
C GLY A 836 -32.73 0.21 -20.44
N ASN A 837 -31.79 0.43 -19.53
CA ASN A 837 -31.04 1.70 -19.38
C ASN A 837 -29.69 1.61 -20.13
N TYR A 838 -29.48 2.45 -21.13
CA TYR A 838 -28.29 2.44 -21.96
C TYR A 838 -27.35 3.57 -21.62
N MET A 839 -26.11 3.24 -21.25
CA MET A 839 -25.04 4.12 -20.79
C MET A 839 -23.86 4.11 -21.74
N THR A 840 -23.19 5.24 -21.90
CA THR A 840 -21.85 5.34 -22.51
C THR A 840 -20.81 4.68 -21.61
N LEU A 841 -19.60 4.40 -22.11
CA LEU A 841 -18.52 3.82 -21.29
C LEU A 841 -18.09 4.77 -20.15
N PHE A 842 -18.22 6.08 -20.33
CA PHE A 842 -17.98 7.04 -19.25
C PHE A 842 -19.02 6.91 -18.13
N GLU A 843 -20.29 6.84 -18.50
CA GLU A 843 -21.38 6.68 -17.53
C GLU A 843 -21.30 5.33 -16.81
N VAL A 844 -20.89 4.26 -17.48
CA VAL A 844 -20.63 2.95 -16.86
C VAL A 844 -19.48 3.04 -15.86
N ALA A 845 -18.36 3.67 -16.25
CA ALA A 845 -17.23 3.87 -15.35
C ALA A 845 -17.63 4.68 -14.09
N LYS A 846 -18.43 5.74 -14.29
CA LYS A 846 -18.99 6.56 -13.21
C LYS A 846 -19.93 5.75 -12.29
N GLU A 847 -20.76 4.90 -12.86
CA GLU A 847 -21.68 4.05 -12.09
C GLU A 847 -20.92 3.01 -11.25
N ILE A 848 -19.87 2.38 -11.80
CA ILE A 848 -19.00 1.49 -11.01
C ILE A 848 -18.34 2.26 -9.88
N GLY A 849 -17.74 3.45 -10.16
CA GLY A 849 -17.15 4.31 -9.16
C GLY A 849 -18.12 4.73 -8.06
N ARG A 850 -19.36 5.06 -8.41
CA ARG A 850 -20.43 5.39 -7.47
C ARG A 850 -20.75 4.18 -6.56
N ARG A 851 -20.88 2.98 -7.14
CA ARG A 851 -21.16 1.74 -6.39
C ARG A 851 -20.01 1.44 -5.41
N VAL A 852 -18.77 1.58 -5.84
CA VAL A 852 -17.60 1.40 -4.97
C VAL A 852 -17.58 2.46 -3.85
N SER A 853 -17.93 3.71 -4.14
CA SER A 853 -18.00 4.77 -3.12
C SER A 853 -19.10 4.51 -2.08
N ASN A 854 -20.20 3.86 -2.47
CA ASN A 854 -21.30 3.52 -1.56
C ASN A 854 -20.86 2.59 -0.41
N ILE A 855 -19.75 1.89 -0.52
CA ILE A 855 -19.19 1.09 0.58
C ILE A 855 -18.97 1.97 1.82
N PHE A 856 -18.47 3.17 1.61
CA PHE A 856 -18.05 4.08 2.69
C PHE A 856 -19.09 5.16 3.01
N LEU A 857 -19.99 5.45 2.08
CA LEU A 857 -20.97 6.53 2.26
C LEU A 857 -22.20 6.05 3.02
N ARG A 858 -22.83 6.99 3.74
CA ARG A 858 -24.07 6.72 4.43
C ARG A 858 -25.22 6.55 3.45
N ASP A 859 -25.97 5.48 3.61
CA ASP A 859 -27.19 5.24 2.88
C ASP A 859 -28.35 6.17 3.35
N ALA A 860 -29.52 6.04 2.74
CA ALA A 860 -30.72 6.81 3.09
C ALA A 860 -31.17 6.62 4.57
N ASN A 861 -30.73 5.55 5.24
CA ASN A 861 -31.00 5.26 6.64
C ASN A 861 -29.87 5.74 7.56
N GLY A 862 -28.84 6.40 7.02
CA GLY A 862 -27.67 6.87 7.75
C GLY A 862 -26.67 5.77 8.09
N LYS A 863 -26.77 4.57 7.49
CA LYS A 863 -25.89 3.42 7.71
C LYS A 863 -24.78 3.38 6.69
N ARG A 864 -23.57 2.93 7.12
CA ARG A 864 -22.43 2.68 6.23
C ARG A 864 -22.30 1.19 5.94
N PRO A 865 -22.32 0.76 4.69
CA PRO A 865 -22.13 -0.66 4.33
C PRO A 865 -20.84 -1.26 4.89
N VAL A 866 -19.73 -0.53 4.88
CA VAL A 866 -18.43 -0.97 5.40
C VAL A 866 -18.49 -1.50 6.84
N TYR A 867 -19.40 -1.00 7.66
CA TYR A 867 -19.57 -1.45 9.05
C TYR A 867 -20.41 -2.72 9.18
N GLY A 868 -20.99 -3.23 8.09
CA GLY A 868 -21.83 -4.41 8.12
C GLY A 868 -22.99 -4.29 9.13
N GLY A 869 -23.18 -5.35 9.91
CA GLY A 869 -24.19 -5.42 10.98
C GLY A 869 -23.75 -4.88 12.34
N THR A 870 -22.56 -4.30 12.47
CA THR A 870 -21.97 -3.89 13.75
C THR A 870 -22.64 -2.62 14.29
N LYS A 871 -23.56 -2.79 15.24
CA LYS A 871 -24.37 -1.69 15.78
C LYS A 871 -23.54 -0.55 16.40
N LYS A 872 -22.43 -0.90 17.08
CA LYS A 872 -21.52 0.09 17.69
C LYS A 872 -21.01 1.07 16.65
N PHE A 873 -20.52 0.59 15.52
CA PHE A 873 -20.07 1.43 14.42
C PHE A 873 -21.20 2.16 13.68
N GLN A 874 -22.42 1.59 13.65
CA GLN A 874 -23.53 2.19 12.94
C GLN A 874 -24.20 3.33 13.74
N ASP A 875 -24.33 3.17 15.06
CA ASP A 875 -25.27 3.97 15.86
C ASP A 875 -24.58 4.86 16.92
N ASP A 876 -23.41 4.43 17.43
CA ASP A 876 -22.74 5.13 18.51
C ASP A 876 -22.06 6.42 18.02
N PRO A 877 -22.36 7.59 18.60
CA PRO A 877 -21.78 8.88 18.20
C PRO A 877 -20.24 8.94 18.36
N HIS A 878 -19.67 8.08 19.19
CA HIS A 878 -18.23 8.02 19.43
C HIS A 878 -17.52 7.01 18.52
N TRP A 879 -18.25 6.36 17.58
CA TRP A 879 -17.70 5.35 16.66
C TRP A 879 -18.07 5.64 15.21
N ARG A 880 -19.32 6.01 14.94
CA ARG A 880 -19.96 6.04 13.61
C ARG A 880 -19.29 6.94 12.56
N ASP A 881 -18.41 7.86 12.98
CA ASP A 881 -17.72 8.79 12.11
C ASP A 881 -16.24 8.43 11.87
N TYR A 882 -15.76 7.36 12.49
CA TYR A 882 -14.40 6.84 12.34
C TYR A 882 -14.40 5.68 11.38
N ILE A 883 -13.75 5.85 10.22
CA ILE A 883 -13.83 4.91 9.11
C ILE A 883 -12.62 3.97 9.14
N LEU A 884 -12.88 2.66 8.98
CA LEU A 884 -11.88 1.65 8.73
C LEU A 884 -11.83 1.37 7.23
N PHE A 885 -10.64 1.32 6.67
CA PHE A 885 -10.40 1.11 5.25
C PHE A 885 -9.89 -0.31 5.05
N TYR A 886 -10.82 -1.25 5.05
CA TYR A 886 -10.54 -2.67 4.93
C TYR A 886 -9.88 -3.06 3.62
N GLU A 887 -9.26 -4.21 3.60
CA GLU A 887 -8.54 -4.75 2.47
C GLU A 887 -9.47 -5.05 1.28
N TYR A 888 -10.59 -5.69 1.55
CA TYR A 888 -11.64 -6.01 0.56
C TYR A 888 -13.04 -5.95 1.21
N PHE A 889 -14.08 -6.15 0.40
CA PHE A 889 -15.44 -5.92 0.86
C PHE A 889 -16.37 -7.03 0.42
N HIS A 890 -17.30 -7.38 1.28
CA HIS A 890 -18.29 -8.42 1.02
C HIS A 890 -19.07 -8.18 -0.28
N GLY A 891 -19.10 -9.18 -1.17
CA GLY A 891 -19.62 -9.07 -2.52
C GLY A 891 -21.10 -8.67 -2.63
N ASP A 892 -21.93 -8.94 -1.61
CA ASP A 892 -23.37 -8.69 -1.66
C ASP A 892 -23.85 -7.56 -0.72
N ASN A 893 -23.13 -7.23 0.37
CA ASN A 893 -23.56 -6.21 1.34
C ASN A 893 -22.54 -5.09 1.62
N GLY A 894 -21.32 -5.18 1.07
CA GLY A 894 -20.29 -4.14 1.17
C GLY A 894 -19.61 -4.05 2.52
N ALA A 895 -19.80 -5.00 3.44
CA ALA A 895 -19.10 -5.02 4.73
C ALA A 895 -17.59 -5.17 4.52
N GLY A 896 -16.79 -4.51 5.31
CA GLY A 896 -15.33 -4.62 5.29
C GLY A 896 -14.87 -5.98 5.77
N LEU A 897 -13.81 -6.51 5.16
CA LEU A 897 -13.22 -7.82 5.38
C LEU A 897 -11.70 -7.76 5.22
N GLY A 898 -11.00 -8.71 5.82
CA GLY A 898 -9.53 -8.75 5.83
C GLY A 898 -8.94 -7.65 6.68
N ALA A 899 -7.69 -7.27 6.41
CA ALA A 899 -6.97 -6.24 7.15
C ALA A 899 -7.77 -4.94 7.27
N SER A 900 -7.98 -4.48 8.50
CA SER A 900 -8.92 -3.37 8.79
C SER A 900 -8.35 -1.98 8.43
N HIS A 901 -7.05 -1.87 8.24
CA HIS A 901 -6.36 -0.63 7.90
C HIS A 901 -5.59 -0.71 6.58
N GLN A 902 -6.03 -1.56 5.63
CA GLN A 902 -5.45 -1.64 4.28
C GLN A 902 -5.71 -0.33 3.51
N THR A 903 -5.33 0.77 4.11
CA THR A 903 -5.52 2.11 3.56
C THR A 903 -4.72 2.29 2.27
N GLY A 904 -3.70 1.47 2.06
CA GLY A 904 -2.87 1.46 0.88
C GLY A 904 -3.67 1.50 -0.42
N TRP A 905 -4.16 0.40 -0.92
CA TRP A 905 -4.95 0.40 -2.15
C TRP A 905 -6.41 0.81 -1.97
N THR A 906 -6.97 0.68 -0.76
CA THR A 906 -8.33 1.15 -0.46
C THR A 906 -8.38 2.69 -0.41
N GLY A 907 -7.26 3.34 -0.13
CA GLY A 907 -7.10 4.80 -0.23
C GLY A 907 -7.37 5.37 -1.62
N LEU A 908 -7.40 4.53 -2.67
CA LEU A 908 -7.86 4.90 -4.02
C LEU A 908 -9.27 5.49 -4.05
N ILE A 909 -10.11 5.22 -3.02
CA ILE A 909 -11.43 5.83 -2.91
C ILE A 909 -11.37 7.36 -2.95
N ALA A 910 -10.36 7.96 -2.33
CA ALA A 910 -10.15 9.41 -2.39
C ALA A 910 -9.98 9.89 -3.83
N ARG A 911 -9.21 9.16 -4.65
CA ARG A 911 -9.01 9.50 -6.06
C ARG A 911 -10.25 9.25 -6.91
N SER A 912 -11.05 8.24 -6.59
CA SER A 912 -12.33 7.96 -7.27
C SER A 912 -13.35 9.08 -7.04
N LEU A 913 -13.49 9.51 -5.78
CA LEU A 913 -14.35 10.65 -5.41
C LEU A 913 -13.90 11.93 -6.12
N ASP A 914 -12.61 12.20 -6.13
CA ASP A 914 -12.00 13.36 -6.78
C ASP A 914 -12.25 13.34 -8.30
N LEU A 915 -12.02 12.22 -8.98
CA LEU A 915 -12.21 12.05 -10.42
C LEU A 915 -13.62 12.38 -10.87
N PHE A 916 -14.61 11.71 -10.30
CA PHE A 916 -16.00 11.85 -10.75
C PHE A 916 -16.71 13.13 -10.25
N ALA A 917 -16.09 13.83 -9.29
CA ALA A 917 -16.54 15.15 -8.89
C ALA A 917 -16.06 16.25 -9.86
N ARG A 918 -14.92 16.07 -10.54
CA ARG A 918 -14.28 17.11 -11.37
C ARG A 918 -14.43 16.89 -12.86
N VAL A 919 -14.56 15.63 -13.33
CA VAL A 919 -14.51 15.27 -14.74
C VAL A 919 -15.90 14.99 -15.29
N SER A 920 -16.26 15.70 -16.36
CA SER A 920 -17.44 15.43 -17.16
C SER A 920 -17.16 14.48 -18.34
N ALA A 921 -18.21 13.92 -18.92
CA ALA A 921 -18.12 13.12 -20.15
C ALA A 921 -17.53 13.95 -21.32
N GLU A 922 -17.85 15.24 -21.38
CA GLU A 922 -17.35 16.15 -22.41
C GLU A 922 -15.83 16.40 -22.26
N ASP A 923 -15.35 16.60 -21.02
CA ASP A 923 -13.92 16.72 -20.75
C ASP A 923 -13.16 15.47 -21.17
N ALA A 924 -13.72 14.30 -20.84
CA ALA A 924 -13.18 13.00 -21.23
C ALA A 924 -13.06 12.83 -22.75
N LEU A 925 -14.01 13.36 -23.52
CA LEU A 925 -13.95 13.37 -24.99
C LEU A 925 -12.98 14.42 -25.53
N ARG A 926 -12.92 15.61 -24.91
CA ARG A 926 -12.12 16.73 -25.40
C ARG A 926 -10.62 16.49 -25.17
N MET A 927 -10.23 16.00 -23.99
CA MET A 927 -8.83 15.91 -23.58
C MET A 927 -8.53 14.60 -22.82
N PRO A 928 -8.66 13.43 -23.44
CA PRO A 928 -8.65 12.14 -22.72
C PRO A 928 -7.36 11.86 -21.94
N LYS A 929 -6.21 12.35 -22.41
CA LYS A 929 -4.91 12.16 -21.72
C LYS A 929 -4.58 13.25 -20.70
N LYS A 930 -5.36 14.33 -20.68
CA LYS A 930 -5.15 15.51 -19.83
C LYS A 930 -6.13 15.63 -18.68
N ILE A 931 -7.18 14.79 -18.66
CA ILE A 931 -8.27 14.85 -17.69
C ILE A 931 -7.77 14.93 -16.25
N ILE A 932 -6.87 14.00 -15.87
CA ILE A 932 -6.37 13.89 -14.50
C ILE A 932 -5.50 15.09 -14.14
N ALA A 933 -4.81 15.63 -15.11
CA ALA A 933 -3.93 16.77 -14.93
C ALA A 933 -4.69 18.09 -14.80
N GLU A 934 -5.77 18.28 -15.56
CA GLU A 934 -6.66 19.44 -15.38
C GLU A 934 -7.31 19.44 -13.99
N MET A 935 -7.70 18.27 -13.47
CA MET A 935 -8.17 18.12 -12.09
C MET A 935 -7.14 18.63 -11.07
N THR A 936 -5.89 18.22 -11.24
CA THR A 936 -4.80 18.63 -10.33
C THR A 936 -4.47 20.10 -10.49
N LYS A 937 -4.61 20.65 -11.69
CA LYS A 937 -4.43 22.09 -11.95
C LYS A 937 -5.44 22.92 -11.17
N GLU A 938 -6.70 22.56 -11.19
CA GLU A 938 -7.74 23.20 -10.39
C GLU A 938 -7.43 23.14 -8.88
N GLN A 939 -6.97 21.98 -8.40
CA GLN A 939 -6.50 21.79 -7.01
C GLN A 939 -5.38 22.76 -6.65
N VAL A 940 -4.44 22.96 -7.55
CA VAL A 940 -3.22 23.76 -7.31
C VAL A 940 -3.48 25.26 -7.50
N THR A 941 -4.19 25.69 -8.54
CA THR A 941 -4.38 27.10 -8.88
C THR A 941 -5.60 27.74 -8.22
N GLY A 942 -6.61 26.96 -7.85
CA GLY A 942 -7.89 27.45 -7.36
C GLY A 942 -8.77 28.07 -8.41
N GLU A 943 -8.35 28.08 -9.65
CA GLU A 943 -9.17 28.52 -10.77
C GLU A 943 -10.08 27.37 -11.18
N GLN A 944 -11.39 27.53 -11.05
CA GLN A 944 -12.33 26.59 -11.65
C GLN A 944 -12.16 26.67 -13.16
N ALA A 945 -12.12 25.51 -13.83
CA ALA A 945 -12.23 25.48 -15.28
C ALA A 945 -13.51 26.24 -15.67
N PRO A 946 -13.48 27.07 -16.71
CA PRO A 946 -14.66 27.80 -17.13
C PRO A 946 -15.75 26.76 -17.45
N VAL A 947 -16.85 26.83 -16.72
CA VAL A 947 -18.06 26.06 -16.99
C VAL A 947 -18.61 26.59 -18.31
N GLY A 948 -18.26 25.89 -19.40
CA GLY A 948 -18.75 26.18 -20.74
C GLY A 948 -20.05 25.46 -21.06
#